data_a78dbd808e10ad287df59cf5453b019b
#
_entry.id   a78dbd808e10ad287df59cf5453b019b
#
_cell.length_a   1.000
_cell.length_b   1.000
_cell.length_c   1.000
_cell.angle_alpha   90.00
_cell.angle_beta   90.00
_cell.angle_gamma   90.00
#
_symmetry.space_group_name_H-M   'P 1'
#
loop_
_entity.id
_entity.type
_entity.pdbx_description
1 polymer ?
#
loop_
_entity_poly.entity_id
_entity_poly.type
_entity_poly.pdbx_seq_one_letter_code
_entity_poly.pdbx_strand_id
1 'polypeptide(L)'
;MRTSKSSRWLTPKIFIYLLMVTLYLGFAPDARPAVEKSRVNQMLAEIANYQRGMSSQPLIDVEELIRDTQNQPELRKYIEMQLAKFLESNVSLDCKSFICRQLWQIGTADSVPAAVKLLLDEATADMACYAIGQNPSPEAAKALRDALDKAPPKAQVRIINLLGDRRDDQSVELLGKSVLGQDRAVGEAAIVALGKIGGEQAAKLLAQTRAKGDPQFQLAATDAYLRCAESLLTEGQEQQAIAIYKELAGTGEAAITRSAAIMGLADAGGKDAATMVVAALQDKDRMVRTTAGGCVRTMQGEGVTELFVAELGKLSSGEQVLLLGALADRGDSAALSAVTKSVKSENAQVRIAALDAVGKLGDASSVEFLTEAAAKSTDPNDKTAVLNSLGLLRGNGIDDAIVHSVQKSEPTLRANLIEVLFDRNATSAVPALLKEAASPDANVRTAAFKALGRLANDKDLPALVKLLVDLPGDSGRREAERAVIAVARKITDQNKQADAVLGVLGAEKRPPVKCSLLRALGGIANKAALEAMQSVLKEADPEVQDTAIRELSNWPDAAATDVVITIFRSTQNQTHRLLALRGIVRLLSLPGEDHPAQKTLEIYTDLMNDARSPEEKKLVLSGLANVNDAGALQLAAKCLDDETIKDEAALAAVKIAGSICGSHPDQAKTAIAKVLAITKDDSLRKQAQDVINTIEKFEDFITSWQVTGPYMQEGKNYGDLFDIVFPPETSAGKDVKWTLMPAGTDPSRPFVLDLLKLYGGEQRIAYLRTWINSDSRQQATLEIGSDDGVKVWLNNSIVHANNVARPLTPGSDKANITLKQGWNLLLVKITQNNLPWEFCIRLRKPGGTRLEGIRIDCAHKPP
;
A
#
# COMPACT_ATOMS: atom_id res chain seq x y z
N MET A 1 -15.26 3.69 46.44
CA MET A 1 -15.06 5.16 46.36
C MET A 1 -14.05 5.45 45.27
N ARG A 2 -14.41 6.35 44.38
CA ARG A 2 -13.67 6.97 43.24
C ARG A 2 -13.75 6.28 41.90
N THR A 3 -14.65 6.82 41.14
CA THR A 3 -14.96 6.83 39.73
C THR A 3 -13.76 7.21 38.85
N SER A 4 -13.46 6.43 37.82
CA SER A 4 -12.65 6.86 36.72
C SER A 4 -13.50 7.04 35.47
N LYS A 5 -13.58 8.27 35.01
CA LYS A 5 -14.23 8.69 33.76
C LYS A 5 -13.46 8.18 32.56
N SER A 6 -14.12 7.42 31.68
CA SER A 6 -13.64 7.13 30.35
C SER A 6 -13.78 8.37 29.43
N SER A 7 -12.66 8.96 29.01
CA SER A 7 -12.64 9.98 27.97
C SER A 7 -12.74 9.30 26.60
N ARG A 8 -13.91 9.39 25.97
CA ARG A 8 -14.06 9.07 24.54
C ARG A 8 -13.44 10.19 23.70
N TRP A 9 -12.46 9.88 22.91
CA TRP A 9 -11.89 10.74 21.88
C TRP A 9 -12.90 10.92 20.74
N LEU A 10 -13.41 12.13 20.57
CA LEU A 10 -14.16 12.55 19.39
C LEU A 10 -13.21 12.65 18.19
N THR A 11 -13.53 11.96 17.11
CA THR A 11 -12.75 11.96 15.87
C THR A 11 -12.80 13.33 15.16
N PRO A 12 -11.76 13.72 14.38
CA PRO A 12 -11.69 15.04 13.71
C PRO A 12 -12.85 15.37 12.78
N LYS A 13 -13.63 14.38 12.33
CA LYS A 13 -14.78 14.58 11.44
C LYS A 13 -15.98 15.28 12.11
N ILE A 14 -16.11 15.23 13.42
CA ILE A 14 -17.19 15.91 14.15
C ILE A 14 -16.87 17.40 14.31
N PHE A 15 -15.59 17.76 14.39
CA PHE A 15 -15.18 19.16 14.50
C PHE A 15 -15.42 19.97 13.21
N ILE A 16 -15.30 19.32 12.03
CA ILE A 16 -15.59 19.95 10.74
C ILE A 16 -17.10 20.17 10.56
N TYR A 17 -17.94 19.26 11.06
CA TYR A 17 -19.40 19.42 11.02
C TYR A 17 -19.91 20.54 11.95
N LEU A 18 -19.31 20.69 13.13
CA LEU A 18 -19.65 21.79 14.04
C LEU A 18 -19.15 23.17 13.52
N LEU A 19 -18.00 23.22 12.84
CA LEU A 19 -17.50 24.47 12.24
C LEU A 19 -18.30 24.87 10.99
N MET A 20 -18.85 23.93 10.24
CA MET A 20 -19.78 24.22 9.12
C MET A 20 -21.16 24.70 9.60
N VAL A 21 -21.63 24.24 10.74
CA VAL A 21 -22.91 24.70 11.30
C VAL A 21 -22.78 26.10 11.91
N THR A 22 -21.61 26.49 12.42
CA THR A 22 -21.38 27.86 12.94
C THR A 22 -21.10 28.89 11.85
N LEU A 23 -20.63 28.51 10.66
CA LEU A 23 -20.49 29.41 9.52
C LEU A 23 -21.80 29.62 8.74
N TYR A 24 -22.82 28.76 8.93
CA TYR A 24 -24.14 28.93 8.30
C TYR A 24 -25.10 29.82 9.11
N LEU A 25 -24.73 30.27 10.31
CA LEU A 25 -25.53 31.16 11.14
C LEU A 25 -25.27 32.67 10.91
N GLY A 26 -24.50 33.03 9.90
CA GLY A 26 -24.17 34.40 9.55
C GLY A 26 -24.93 35.03 8.38
N PHE A 27 -25.72 34.26 7.64
CA PHE A 27 -26.63 34.82 6.64
C PHE A 27 -28.05 34.79 7.20
N ALA A 28 -28.60 35.94 7.50
CA ALA A 28 -30.02 36.07 7.68
C ALA A 28 -30.72 35.50 6.44
N PRO A 29 -31.69 34.55 6.57
CA PRO A 29 -32.46 34.12 5.42
C PRO A 29 -33.16 35.35 4.88
N ASP A 30 -32.95 35.70 3.60
CA ASP A 30 -33.80 36.59 2.86
C ASP A 30 -35.24 36.18 3.17
N ALA A 31 -36.02 37.08 3.77
CA ALA A 31 -37.43 36.85 4.04
C ALA A 31 -38.12 36.80 2.65
N ARG A 32 -38.16 35.57 2.08
CA ARG A 32 -38.97 35.35 0.87
C ARG A 32 -40.41 35.64 1.25
N PRO A 33 -41.19 36.35 0.43
CA PRO A 33 -42.58 36.69 0.75
C PRO A 33 -43.36 35.40 1.00
N ALA A 34 -44.22 35.42 2.02
CA ALA A 34 -45.06 34.26 2.39
C ALA A 34 -45.82 33.78 1.14
N VAL A 35 -45.65 32.52 0.77
CA VAL A 35 -46.32 31.94 -0.40
C VAL A 35 -47.81 31.89 -0.10
N GLU A 36 -48.59 32.58 -0.91
CA GLU A 36 -50.05 32.59 -0.76
C GLU A 36 -50.67 31.21 -1.19
N LYS A 37 -51.70 30.79 -0.48
CA LYS A 37 -52.46 29.56 -0.80
C LYS A 37 -52.98 29.51 -2.23
N SER A 38 -53.28 30.65 -2.84
CA SER A 38 -53.67 30.80 -4.24
C SER A 38 -52.54 30.32 -5.21
N ARG A 39 -51.28 30.69 -4.93
CA ARG A 39 -50.15 30.28 -5.72
C ARG A 39 -49.88 28.76 -5.60
N VAL A 40 -50.05 28.20 -4.39
CA VAL A 40 -49.92 26.75 -4.18
C VAL A 40 -50.94 26.01 -5.06
N ASN A 41 -52.22 26.45 -5.06
CA ASN A 41 -53.24 25.81 -5.85
C ASN A 41 -52.96 25.90 -7.36
N GLN A 42 -52.41 27.01 -7.83
CA GLN A 42 -52.04 27.18 -9.23
C GLN A 42 -50.91 26.21 -9.62
N MET A 43 -49.84 26.13 -8.86
CA MET A 43 -48.72 25.22 -9.11
C MET A 43 -49.15 23.75 -9.10
N LEU A 44 -50.03 23.37 -8.17
CA LEU A 44 -50.58 22.02 -8.12
C LEU A 44 -51.51 21.72 -9.30
N ALA A 45 -52.27 22.70 -9.81
CA ALA A 45 -53.07 22.53 -10.99
C ALA A 45 -52.24 22.28 -12.28
N GLU A 46 -51.03 22.87 -12.36
CA GLU A 46 -50.13 22.69 -13.50
C GLU A 46 -49.61 21.27 -13.63
N ILE A 47 -49.45 20.54 -12.52
CA ILE A 47 -48.98 19.14 -12.52
C ILE A 47 -50.10 18.11 -12.75
N ALA A 48 -51.37 18.52 -12.70
CA ALA A 48 -52.52 17.58 -12.75
C ALA A 48 -52.51 16.67 -13.99
N ASN A 49 -52.15 17.19 -15.15
CA ASN A 49 -52.11 16.49 -16.43
C ASN A 49 -50.70 16.06 -16.85
N TYR A 50 -49.70 16.14 -15.97
CA TYR A 50 -48.31 15.78 -16.26
C TYR A 50 -48.23 14.33 -16.75
N GLN A 51 -47.50 14.10 -17.83
CA GLN A 51 -47.18 12.80 -18.36
C GLN A 51 -45.67 12.74 -18.68
N ARG A 52 -45.10 11.55 -18.57
CA ARG A 52 -43.66 11.33 -18.86
C ARG A 52 -43.33 11.77 -20.29
N GLY A 53 -42.34 12.63 -20.43
CA GLY A 53 -41.93 13.28 -21.69
C GLY A 53 -42.34 14.73 -21.82
N MET A 54 -43.21 15.24 -20.95
CA MET A 54 -43.46 16.67 -20.82
C MET A 54 -42.36 17.38 -20.05
N SER A 55 -42.35 18.74 -20.08
CA SER A 55 -41.43 19.52 -19.26
C SER A 55 -41.54 19.15 -17.78
N SER A 56 -40.43 18.84 -17.12
CA SER A 56 -40.40 18.56 -15.69
C SER A 56 -40.43 19.84 -14.82
N GLN A 57 -40.40 21.04 -15.39
CA GLN A 57 -40.34 22.28 -14.63
C GLN A 57 -41.47 22.43 -13.60
N PRO A 58 -42.75 22.16 -13.91
CA PRO A 58 -43.81 22.22 -12.91
C PRO A 58 -43.64 21.27 -11.73
N LEU A 59 -42.99 20.10 -11.94
CA LEU A 59 -42.70 19.18 -10.86
C LEU A 59 -41.57 19.73 -9.97
N ILE A 60 -40.54 20.31 -10.56
CA ILE A 60 -39.43 20.95 -9.87
C ILE A 60 -39.94 22.12 -9.01
N ASP A 61 -40.81 22.94 -9.58
CA ASP A 61 -41.38 24.08 -8.86
C ASP A 61 -42.18 23.64 -7.62
N VAL A 62 -42.92 22.53 -7.68
CA VAL A 62 -43.60 21.93 -6.52
C VAL A 62 -42.61 21.36 -5.50
N GLU A 63 -41.54 20.70 -5.95
CA GLU A 63 -40.49 20.18 -5.07
C GLU A 63 -39.77 21.33 -4.32
N GLU A 64 -39.49 22.44 -5.01
CA GLU A 64 -38.91 23.64 -4.41
C GLU A 64 -39.85 24.27 -3.40
N LEU A 65 -41.12 24.37 -3.75
CA LEU A 65 -42.19 24.86 -2.84
C LEU A 65 -42.21 24.04 -1.54
N ILE A 66 -42.19 22.69 -1.63
CA ILE A 66 -42.22 21.82 -0.46
C ILE A 66 -40.94 21.99 0.37
N ARG A 67 -39.78 22.13 -0.25
CA ARG A 67 -38.51 22.39 0.42
C ARG A 67 -38.52 23.74 1.16
N ASP A 68 -38.99 24.78 0.50
CA ASP A 68 -39.03 26.14 1.06
C ASP A 68 -40.03 26.30 2.21
N THR A 69 -40.97 25.38 2.36
CA THR A 69 -41.95 25.34 3.47
C THR A 69 -41.48 24.57 4.70
N GLN A 70 -40.23 24.14 4.78
CA GLN A 70 -39.72 23.33 5.89
C GLN A 70 -39.96 23.98 7.27
N ASN A 71 -39.91 25.32 7.36
CA ASN A 71 -40.12 26.09 8.59
C ASN A 71 -41.53 26.73 8.66
N GLN A 72 -42.49 26.28 7.81
CA GLN A 72 -43.84 26.82 7.73
C GLN A 72 -44.90 25.71 7.89
N PRO A 73 -45.14 25.20 9.13
CA PRO A 73 -45.93 23.99 9.33
C PRO A 73 -47.37 24.10 8.83
N GLU A 74 -48.01 25.25 8.98
CA GLU A 74 -49.37 25.48 8.50
C GLU A 74 -49.46 25.44 6.95
N LEU A 75 -48.50 26.00 6.27
CA LEU A 75 -48.46 25.96 4.81
C LEU A 75 -48.13 24.56 4.29
N ARG A 76 -47.18 23.88 4.96
CA ARG A 76 -46.81 22.50 4.66
C ARG A 76 -48.02 21.56 4.81
N LYS A 77 -48.78 21.71 5.89
CA LYS A 77 -50.03 20.97 6.09
C LYS A 77 -51.07 21.28 5.01
N TYR A 78 -51.20 22.55 4.61
CA TYR A 78 -52.06 22.93 3.51
C TYR A 78 -51.66 22.26 2.19
N ILE A 79 -50.39 22.24 1.85
CA ILE A 79 -49.84 21.55 0.68
C ILE A 79 -50.19 20.06 0.72
N GLU A 80 -49.90 19.39 1.84
CA GLU A 80 -50.26 17.98 2.03
C GLU A 80 -51.72 17.69 1.75
N MET A 81 -52.62 18.48 2.33
CA MET A 81 -54.07 18.31 2.11
C MET A 81 -54.50 18.53 0.65
N GLN A 82 -53.86 19.48 -0.07
CA GLN A 82 -54.14 19.67 -1.49
C GLN A 82 -53.61 18.50 -2.33
N LEU A 83 -52.38 18.03 -2.05
CA LEU A 83 -51.81 16.84 -2.69
C LEU A 83 -52.71 15.60 -2.48
N ALA A 84 -53.19 15.37 -1.26
CA ALA A 84 -54.13 14.31 -0.93
C ALA A 84 -55.42 14.38 -1.74
N LYS A 85 -56.02 15.57 -1.92
CA LYS A 85 -57.19 15.79 -2.78
C LYS A 85 -56.91 15.44 -4.27
N PHE A 86 -55.70 15.77 -4.75
CA PHE A 86 -55.32 15.42 -6.14
C PHE A 86 -55.21 13.91 -6.34
N LEU A 87 -54.79 13.13 -5.34
CA LEU A 87 -54.79 11.65 -5.43
C LEU A 87 -56.18 11.08 -5.62
N GLU A 88 -57.22 11.74 -5.08
CA GLU A 88 -58.62 11.34 -5.20
C GLU A 88 -59.28 11.85 -6.52
N SER A 89 -58.62 12.71 -7.27
CA SER A 89 -59.09 13.28 -8.51
C SER A 89 -58.64 12.49 -9.76
N ASN A 90 -59.19 12.84 -10.93
CA ASN A 90 -58.82 12.19 -12.18
C ASN A 90 -57.57 12.79 -12.80
N VAL A 91 -56.41 12.68 -12.08
CA VAL A 91 -55.10 13.12 -12.58
C VAL A 91 -54.36 11.93 -13.21
N SER A 92 -53.32 12.22 -14.01
CA SER A 92 -52.53 11.18 -14.67
C SER A 92 -51.82 10.26 -13.66
N LEU A 93 -51.48 9.03 -14.09
CA LEU A 93 -50.72 8.10 -13.26
C LEU A 93 -49.31 8.67 -12.89
N ASP A 94 -48.69 9.39 -13.83
CA ASP A 94 -47.38 10.03 -13.56
C ASP A 94 -47.50 11.13 -12.53
N CYS A 95 -48.59 11.89 -12.57
CA CYS A 95 -48.89 12.88 -11.52
C CYS A 95 -49.16 12.22 -10.17
N LYS A 96 -49.93 11.13 -10.11
CA LYS A 96 -50.18 10.36 -8.87
C LYS A 96 -48.84 9.84 -8.30
N SER A 97 -47.97 9.30 -9.17
CA SER A 97 -46.64 8.84 -8.76
C SER A 97 -45.79 9.95 -8.18
N PHE A 98 -45.80 11.12 -8.80
CA PHE A 98 -45.10 12.29 -8.28
C PHE A 98 -45.65 12.72 -6.91
N ILE A 99 -46.97 12.83 -6.77
CA ILE A 99 -47.63 13.20 -5.52
C ILE A 99 -47.25 12.21 -4.39
N CYS A 100 -47.29 10.91 -4.66
CA CYS A 100 -46.95 9.90 -3.68
C CYS A 100 -45.49 10.05 -3.19
N ARG A 101 -44.56 10.46 -4.07
CA ARG A 101 -43.17 10.76 -3.69
C ARG A 101 -43.10 12.03 -2.82
N GLN A 102 -43.89 13.03 -3.07
CA GLN A 102 -43.95 14.22 -2.20
C GLN A 102 -44.53 13.89 -0.84
N LEU A 103 -45.63 13.10 -0.79
CA LEU A 103 -46.25 12.66 0.46
C LEU A 103 -45.36 11.75 1.29
N TRP A 104 -44.38 11.03 0.67
CA TRP A 104 -43.35 10.32 1.40
C TRP A 104 -42.49 11.26 2.27
N GLN A 105 -42.29 12.53 1.83
CA GLN A 105 -41.48 13.51 2.53
C GLN A 105 -42.29 14.33 3.58
N ILE A 106 -43.56 14.60 3.28
CA ILE A 106 -44.37 15.55 4.08
C ILE A 106 -45.63 14.95 4.67
N GLY A 107 -45.98 13.72 4.30
CA GLY A 107 -47.22 13.10 4.69
C GLY A 107 -47.36 12.85 6.18
N THR A 108 -48.54 13.21 6.73
CA THR A 108 -48.96 12.95 8.10
C THR A 108 -50.23 12.04 8.08
N ALA A 109 -50.92 11.91 9.20
CA ALA A 109 -52.18 11.19 9.28
C ALA A 109 -53.24 11.72 8.28
N ASP A 110 -53.19 13.01 7.94
CA ASP A 110 -54.16 13.66 7.10
C ASP A 110 -54.15 13.15 5.63
N SER A 111 -53.00 12.72 5.10
CA SER A 111 -52.90 12.17 3.74
C SER A 111 -53.18 10.67 3.63
N VAL A 112 -53.15 9.93 4.74
CA VAL A 112 -53.34 8.47 4.75
C VAL A 112 -54.62 8.00 4.07
N PRO A 113 -55.82 8.58 4.33
CA PRO A 113 -57.08 8.11 3.70
C PRO A 113 -57.06 8.16 2.17
N ALA A 114 -56.44 9.19 1.58
CA ALA A 114 -56.32 9.32 0.12
C ALA A 114 -55.34 8.30 -0.44
N ALA A 115 -54.20 8.07 0.19
CA ALA A 115 -53.19 7.12 -0.24
C ALA A 115 -53.68 5.66 -0.12
N VAL A 116 -54.44 5.30 0.90
CA VAL A 116 -54.99 3.96 1.13
C VAL A 116 -55.92 3.53 -0.01
N LYS A 117 -56.73 4.45 -0.57
CA LYS A 117 -57.62 4.11 -1.72
C LYS A 117 -56.80 3.59 -2.92
N LEU A 118 -55.60 4.05 -3.10
CA LEU A 118 -54.70 3.63 -4.18
C LEU A 118 -54.08 2.22 -3.94
N LEU A 119 -54.07 1.72 -2.71
CA LEU A 119 -53.55 0.38 -2.39
C LEU A 119 -54.42 -0.77 -2.99
N LEU A 120 -55.70 -0.48 -3.27
CA LEU A 120 -56.64 -1.49 -3.74
C LEU A 120 -56.64 -1.65 -5.25
N ASP A 121 -55.90 -0.82 -6.00
CA ASP A 121 -55.76 -0.86 -7.45
C ASP A 121 -54.36 -1.28 -7.86
N GLU A 122 -54.23 -2.31 -8.68
CA GLU A 122 -52.92 -2.87 -9.08
C GLU A 122 -52.02 -1.84 -9.77
N ALA A 123 -52.58 -0.89 -10.52
CA ALA A 123 -51.81 0.13 -11.23
C ALA A 123 -51.22 1.20 -10.31
N THR A 124 -51.80 1.40 -9.12
CA THR A 124 -51.46 2.49 -8.21
C THR A 124 -50.96 2.01 -6.84
N ALA A 125 -51.10 0.72 -6.52
CA ALA A 125 -50.71 0.17 -5.21
C ALA A 125 -49.24 0.45 -4.85
N ASP A 126 -48.31 0.39 -5.83
CA ASP A 126 -46.92 0.67 -5.68
C ASP A 126 -46.65 2.09 -5.20
N MET A 127 -47.34 3.05 -5.82
CA MET A 127 -47.20 4.47 -5.46
C MET A 127 -47.75 4.73 -4.06
N ALA A 128 -48.86 4.08 -3.72
CA ALA A 128 -49.47 4.20 -2.39
C ALA A 128 -48.59 3.64 -1.31
N CYS A 129 -47.96 2.46 -1.52
CA CYS A 129 -47.00 1.89 -0.60
C CYS A 129 -45.83 2.82 -0.38
N TYR A 130 -45.35 3.50 -1.43
CA TYR A 130 -44.29 4.48 -1.30
C TYR A 130 -44.73 5.68 -0.45
N ALA A 131 -45.92 6.23 -0.64
CA ALA A 131 -46.42 7.36 0.13
C ALA A 131 -46.63 7.02 1.61
N ILE A 132 -47.13 5.81 1.91
CA ILE A 132 -47.47 5.40 3.29
C ILE A 132 -46.25 4.84 4.01
N GLY A 133 -45.24 4.32 3.32
CA GLY A 133 -44.17 3.53 3.89
C GLY A 133 -43.40 4.22 5.00
N GLN A 134 -43.04 5.50 4.85
CA GLN A 134 -42.33 6.28 5.83
C GLN A 134 -43.24 7.21 6.68
N ASN A 135 -44.55 7.19 6.45
CA ASN A 135 -45.46 8.02 7.23
C ASN A 135 -45.46 7.57 8.70
N PRO A 136 -45.09 8.43 9.65
CA PRO A 136 -44.88 8.01 11.04
C PRO A 136 -46.17 7.82 11.84
N SER A 137 -47.31 8.16 11.27
CA SER A 137 -48.57 8.16 12.03
C SER A 137 -49.09 6.75 12.34
N PRO A 138 -49.73 6.51 13.49
CA PRO A 138 -50.39 5.24 13.80
C PRO A 138 -51.51 4.88 12.78
N GLU A 139 -52.16 5.90 12.22
CA GLU A 139 -53.18 5.76 11.19
C GLU A 139 -52.62 5.06 9.91
N ALA A 140 -51.37 5.29 9.58
CA ALA A 140 -50.73 4.62 8.43
C ALA A 140 -50.62 3.11 8.66
N ALA A 141 -50.16 2.68 9.83
CA ALA A 141 -50.10 1.27 10.17
C ALA A 141 -51.49 0.62 10.22
N LYS A 142 -52.46 1.29 10.81
CA LYS A 142 -53.85 0.83 10.83
C LYS A 142 -54.41 0.69 9.42
N ALA A 143 -54.21 1.68 8.57
CA ALA A 143 -54.66 1.66 7.19
C ALA A 143 -54.03 0.51 6.36
N LEU A 144 -52.77 0.21 6.55
CA LEU A 144 -52.11 -0.94 5.94
C LEU A 144 -52.74 -2.26 6.41
N ARG A 145 -53.00 -2.43 7.72
CA ARG A 145 -53.71 -3.62 8.25
C ARG A 145 -55.10 -3.79 7.64
N ASP A 146 -55.90 -2.70 7.59
CA ASP A 146 -57.28 -2.71 7.08
C ASP A 146 -57.34 -2.99 5.56
N ALA A 147 -56.26 -2.68 4.84
CA ALA A 147 -56.15 -2.87 3.38
C ALA A 147 -55.64 -4.26 2.99
N LEU A 148 -54.91 -4.97 3.86
CA LEU A 148 -54.16 -6.16 3.51
C LEU A 148 -55.00 -7.25 2.83
N ASP A 149 -56.12 -7.64 3.43
CA ASP A 149 -56.99 -8.71 2.90
C ASP A 149 -57.77 -8.29 1.63
N LYS A 150 -57.86 -6.99 1.34
CA LYS A 150 -58.60 -6.42 0.19
C LYS A 150 -57.72 -6.13 -0.99
N ALA A 151 -56.40 -6.08 -0.79
CA ALA A 151 -55.41 -5.71 -1.79
C ALA A 151 -55.10 -6.90 -2.75
N PRO A 152 -54.72 -6.65 -4.00
CA PRO A 152 -54.26 -7.72 -4.88
C PRO A 152 -52.92 -8.33 -4.38
N PRO A 153 -52.59 -9.61 -4.70
CA PRO A 153 -51.50 -10.35 -4.09
C PRO A 153 -50.13 -9.60 -4.12
N LYS A 154 -49.80 -8.96 -5.22
CA LYS A 154 -48.57 -8.16 -5.32
C LYS A 154 -48.55 -7.00 -4.32
N ALA A 155 -49.67 -6.33 -4.13
CA ALA A 155 -49.81 -5.24 -3.15
C ALA A 155 -49.78 -5.78 -1.71
N GLN A 156 -50.40 -6.99 -1.46
CA GLN A 156 -50.32 -7.67 -0.17
C GLN A 156 -48.84 -7.87 0.27
N VAL A 157 -47.97 -8.38 -0.61
CA VAL A 157 -46.53 -8.57 -0.32
C VAL A 157 -45.89 -7.26 0.13
N ARG A 158 -46.19 -6.13 -0.51
CA ARG A 158 -45.64 -4.83 -0.17
C ARG A 158 -46.19 -4.29 1.13
N ILE A 159 -47.50 -4.39 1.33
CA ILE A 159 -48.14 -4.00 2.61
C ILE A 159 -47.54 -4.78 3.77
N ILE A 160 -47.35 -6.10 3.60
CA ILE A 160 -46.70 -6.98 4.60
C ILE A 160 -45.25 -6.54 4.90
N ASN A 161 -44.48 -6.25 3.86
CA ASN A 161 -43.14 -5.76 4.03
C ASN A 161 -43.10 -4.43 4.80
N LEU A 162 -44.01 -3.48 4.51
CA LEU A 162 -44.13 -2.22 5.21
C LEU A 162 -44.53 -2.40 6.68
N LEU A 163 -45.47 -3.31 6.98
CA LEU A 163 -45.81 -3.65 8.36
C LEU A 163 -44.63 -4.26 9.11
N GLY A 164 -43.86 -5.13 8.46
CA GLY A 164 -42.62 -5.68 9.00
C GLY A 164 -41.55 -4.59 9.25
N ASP A 165 -41.32 -3.69 8.31
CA ASP A 165 -40.34 -2.60 8.42
C ASP A 165 -40.73 -1.60 9.52
N ARG A 166 -42.05 -1.39 9.73
CA ARG A 166 -42.56 -0.59 10.84
C ARG A 166 -42.54 -1.30 12.18
N ARG A 167 -42.23 -2.59 12.21
CA ARG A 167 -42.35 -3.45 13.41
C ARG A 167 -43.72 -3.32 14.10
N ASP A 168 -44.77 -3.39 13.28
CA ASP A 168 -46.16 -3.24 13.77
C ASP A 168 -46.62 -4.52 14.47
N ASP A 169 -46.56 -4.51 15.80
CA ASP A 169 -46.94 -5.64 16.65
C ASP A 169 -48.40 -6.03 16.53
N GLN A 170 -49.30 -5.06 16.26
CA GLN A 170 -50.75 -5.30 16.09
C GLN A 170 -51.05 -6.07 14.79
N SER A 171 -50.10 -6.22 13.84
CA SER A 171 -50.25 -7.01 12.62
C SER A 171 -49.93 -8.50 12.78
N VAL A 172 -49.32 -8.92 13.91
CA VAL A 172 -48.79 -10.29 14.07
C VAL A 172 -49.85 -11.38 13.79
N GLU A 173 -51.07 -11.25 14.37
CA GLU A 173 -52.14 -12.24 14.09
C GLU A 173 -52.63 -12.25 12.63
N LEU A 174 -52.71 -11.06 12.01
CA LEU A 174 -53.07 -10.90 10.61
C LEU A 174 -52.02 -11.54 9.68
N LEU A 175 -50.76 -11.29 9.97
CA LEU A 175 -49.63 -11.90 9.24
C LEU A 175 -49.62 -13.43 9.43
N GLY A 176 -49.94 -13.94 10.63
CA GLY A 176 -50.07 -15.36 10.86
C GLY A 176 -51.17 -16.04 9.98
N LYS A 177 -52.26 -15.34 9.68
CA LYS A 177 -53.24 -15.80 8.70
C LYS A 177 -52.68 -15.79 7.28
N SER A 178 -51.93 -14.76 6.91
CA SER A 178 -51.28 -14.66 5.59
C SER A 178 -50.27 -15.81 5.35
N VAL A 179 -49.56 -16.29 6.36
CA VAL A 179 -48.66 -17.48 6.28
C VAL A 179 -49.44 -18.73 5.88
N LEU A 180 -50.71 -18.84 6.31
CA LEU A 180 -51.59 -19.98 6.02
C LEU A 180 -52.36 -19.83 4.69
N GLY A 181 -52.19 -18.70 3.99
CA GLY A 181 -52.84 -18.41 2.74
C GLY A 181 -52.35 -19.27 1.57
N GLN A 182 -53.07 -19.17 0.42
CA GLN A 182 -52.67 -19.96 -0.77
C GLN A 182 -51.57 -19.34 -1.62
N ASP A 183 -51.32 -18.04 -1.49
CA ASP A 183 -50.26 -17.37 -2.24
C ASP A 183 -48.95 -17.50 -1.55
N ARG A 184 -47.99 -18.16 -2.22
CA ARG A 184 -46.67 -18.43 -1.72
C ARG A 184 -45.86 -17.16 -1.38
N ALA A 185 -45.90 -16.18 -2.29
CA ALA A 185 -45.12 -14.95 -2.11
C ALA A 185 -45.64 -14.13 -0.93
N VAL A 186 -46.95 -14.13 -0.72
CA VAL A 186 -47.61 -13.50 0.43
C VAL A 186 -47.20 -14.22 1.73
N GLY A 187 -47.22 -15.56 1.72
CA GLY A 187 -46.78 -16.36 2.91
C GLY A 187 -45.30 -16.14 3.26
N GLU A 188 -44.41 -16.17 2.27
CA GLU A 188 -42.98 -15.90 2.49
C GLU A 188 -42.76 -14.47 3.01
N ALA A 189 -43.44 -13.46 2.44
CA ALA A 189 -43.33 -12.09 2.93
C ALA A 189 -43.82 -11.96 4.39
N ALA A 190 -44.94 -12.64 4.74
CA ALA A 190 -45.45 -12.64 6.12
C ALA A 190 -44.50 -13.27 7.13
N ILE A 191 -43.85 -14.37 6.76
CA ILE A 191 -42.80 -14.98 7.58
C ILE A 191 -41.65 -14.01 7.84
N VAL A 192 -41.14 -13.36 6.79
CA VAL A 192 -40.07 -12.37 6.91
C VAL A 192 -40.49 -11.17 7.75
N ALA A 193 -41.73 -10.69 7.57
CA ALA A 193 -42.26 -9.58 8.35
C ALA A 193 -42.38 -9.93 9.84
N LEU A 194 -42.89 -11.14 10.16
CA LEU A 194 -42.94 -11.64 11.54
C LEU A 194 -41.53 -11.66 12.20
N GLY A 195 -40.50 -12.08 11.45
CA GLY A 195 -39.12 -12.02 11.93
C GLY A 195 -38.60 -10.60 12.19
N LYS A 196 -39.02 -9.62 11.41
CA LYS A 196 -38.68 -8.18 11.60
C LYS A 196 -39.41 -7.55 12.79
N ILE A 197 -40.70 -7.93 12.97
CA ILE A 197 -41.51 -7.44 14.07
C ILE A 197 -40.93 -7.94 15.39
N GLY A 198 -40.57 -9.23 15.46
CA GLY A 198 -40.03 -9.82 16.68
C GLY A 198 -41.08 -10.05 17.74
N GLY A 199 -40.62 -10.19 19.00
CA GLY A 199 -41.48 -10.38 20.16
C GLY A 199 -42.04 -11.80 20.33
N GLU A 200 -42.68 -12.08 21.50
CA GLU A 200 -43.10 -13.42 21.90
C GLU A 200 -44.17 -14.02 20.98
N GLN A 201 -45.14 -13.21 20.54
CA GLN A 201 -46.25 -13.67 19.71
C GLN A 201 -45.75 -14.08 18.29
N ALA A 202 -44.88 -13.27 17.69
CA ALA A 202 -44.30 -13.58 16.37
C ALA A 202 -43.42 -14.85 16.49
N ALA A 203 -42.60 -14.97 17.53
CA ALA A 203 -41.79 -16.15 17.78
C ALA A 203 -42.64 -17.41 17.90
N LYS A 204 -43.74 -17.37 18.61
CA LYS A 204 -44.68 -18.49 18.75
C LYS A 204 -45.32 -18.91 17.41
N LEU A 205 -45.70 -17.95 16.59
CA LEU A 205 -46.26 -18.24 15.24
C LEU A 205 -45.17 -18.85 14.32
N LEU A 206 -43.99 -18.35 14.36
CA LEU A 206 -42.85 -18.88 13.59
C LEU A 206 -42.45 -20.28 14.02
N ALA A 207 -42.44 -20.57 15.33
CA ALA A 207 -42.23 -21.92 15.85
C ALA A 207 -43.32 -22.88 15.36
N GLN A 208 -44.61 -22.48 15.37
CA GLN A 208 -45.71 -23.28 14.83
C GLN A 208 -45.57 -23.52 13.33
N THR A 209 -45.14 -22.53 12.57
CA THR A 209 -44.90 -22.63 11.11
C THR A 209 -43.78 -23.64 10.83
N ARG A 210 -42.68 -23.57 11.58
CA ARG A 210 -41.59 -24.55 11.50
C ARG A 210 -42.05 -25.97 11.85
N ALA A 211 -42.83 -26.14 12.91
CA ALA A 211 -43.32 -27.44 13.38
C ALA A 211 -44.28 -28.12 12.38
N LYS A 212 -44.99 -27.38 11.56
CA LYS A 212 -45.82 -27.93 10.49
C LYS A 212 -45.03 -28.60 9.37
N GLY A 213 -43.73 -28.28 9.26
CA GLY A 213 -42.80 -28.97 8.37
C GLY A 213 -43.01 -28.70 6.88
N ASP A 214 -43.68 -27.61 6.49
CA ASP A 214 -43.85 -27.28 5.09
C ASP A 214 -42.45 -26.92 4.48
N PRO A 215 -41.91 -27.76 3.57
CA PRO A 215 -40.58 -27.58 3.00
C PRO A 215 -40.43 -26.20 2.30
N GLN A 216 -41.56 -25.67 1.81
CA GLN A 216 -41.61 -24.42 1.10
C GLN A 216 -41.23 -23.22 1.98
N PHE A 217 -41.58 -23.23 3.24
CA PHE A 217 -41.36 -22.14 4.20
C PHE A 217 -40.29 -22.44 5.22
N GLN A 218 -39.76 -23.66 5.25
CA GLN A 218 -38.83 -24.12 6.31
C GLN A 218 -37.62 -23.19 6.50
N LEU A 219 -36.97 -22.82 5.40
CA LEU A 219 -35.80 -21.98 5.46
C LEU A 219 -36.17 -20.55 5.92
N ALA A 220 -37.19 -19.95 5.29
CA ALA A 220 -37.62 -18.59 5.62
C ALA A 220 -38.10 -18.48 7.09
N ALA A 221 -38.84 -19.51 7.57
CA ALA A 221 -39.32 -19.52 8.95
C ALA A 221 -38.16 -19.69 9.97
N THR A 222 -37.13 -20.46 9.61
CA THR A 222 -35.94 -20.62 10.46
C THR A 222 -35.15 -19.31 10.54
N ASP A 223 -34.94 -18.64 9.43
CA ASP A 223 -34.29 -17.33 9.40
C ASP A 223 -35.07 -16.27 10.18
N ALA A 224 -36.41 -16.23 10.01
CA ALA A 224 -37.27 -15.32 10.73
C ALA A 224 -37.25 -15.57 12.25
N TYR A 225 -37.19 -16.88 12.63
CA TYR A 225 -37.17 -17.30 14.02
C TYR A 225 -35.85 -16.92 14.71
N LEU A 226 -34.71 -17.02 13.98
CA LEU A 226 -33.43 -16.48 14.45
C LEU A 226 -33.47 -14.96 14.65
N ARG A 227 -34.08 -14.23 13.75
CA ARG A 227 -34.25 -12.76 13.87
C ARG A 227 -35.15 -12.39 15.06
N CYS A 228 -36.20 -13.19 15.34
CA CYS A 228 -37.00 -12.98 16.55
C CYS A 228 -36.17 -13.17 17.82
N ALA A 229 -35.28 -14.16 17.87
CA ALA A 229 -34.39 -14.34 19.01
C ALA A 229 -33.44 -13.15 19.20
N GLU A 230 -32.89 -12.62 18.09
CA GLU A 230 -32.04 -11.43 18.11
C GLU A 230 -32.82 -10.17 18.60
N SER A 231 -34.07 -9.99 18.16
CA SER A 231 -34.94 -8.91 18.62
C SER A 231 -35.23 -9.03 20.12
N LEU A 232 -35.61 -10.22 20.60
CA LEU A 232 -35.87 -10.50 22.01
C LEU A 232 -34.61 -10.20 22.86
N LEU A 233 -33.45 -10.56 22.40
CA LEU A 233 -32.18 -10.28 23.07
C LEU A 233 -31.95 -8.76 23.18
N THR A 234 -32.16 -8.03 22.10
CA THR A 234 -32.02 -6.57 22.03
C THR A 234 -33.01 -5.86 22.98
N GLU A 235 -34.19 -6.42 23.16
CA GLU A 235 -35.25 -5.92 24.04
C GLU A 235 -35.04 -6.32 25.53
N GLY A 236 -33.94 -7.05 25.85
CA GLY A 236 -33.63 -7.50 27.23
C GLY A 236 -34.41 -8.75 27.66
N GLN A 237 -35.06 -9.47 26.74
CA GLN A 237 -35.78 -10.70 26.99
C GLN A 237 -34.86 -11.94 26.81
N GLU A 238 -33.74 -11.92 27.50
CA GLU A 238 -32.64 -12.90 27.32
C GLU A 238 -33.08 -14.36 27.42
N GLN A 239 -33.94 -14.70 28.42
CA GLN A 239 -34.40 -16.09 28.65
C GLN A 239 -35.18 -16.64 27.47
N GLN A 240 -36.01 -15.82 26.84
CA GLN A 240 -36.81 -16.23 25.67
C GLN A 240 -35.89 -16.38 24.42
N ALA A 241 -34.96 -15.46 24.21
CA ALA A 241 -33.96 -15.56 23.13
C ALA A 241 -33.13 -16.85 23.27
N ILE A 242 -32.61 -17.11 24.47
CA ILE A 242 -31.84 -18.34 24.77
C ILE A 242 -32.66 -19.61 24.49
N ALA A 243 -33.95 -19.63 24.81
CA ALA A 243 -34.81 -20.79 24.52
C ALA A 243 -34.91 -21.08 23.02
N ILE A 244 -35.05 -20.03 22.20
CA ILE A 244 -35.08 -20.16 20.74
C ILE A 244 -33.71 -20.63 20.20
N TYR A 245 -32.62 -20.03 20.65
CA TYR A 245 -31.30 -20.45 20.23
C TYR A 245 -30.98 -21.89 20.64
N LYS A 246 -31.40 -22.31 21.85
CA LYS A 246 -31.26 -23.73 22.29
C LYS A 246 -31.97 -24.70 21.37
N GLU A 247 -33.17 -24.37 20.93
CA GLU A 247 -33.92 -25.19 19.97
C GLU A 247 -33.17 -25.29 18.64
N LEU A 248 -32.74 -24.14 18.10
CA LEU A 248 -32.06 -24.06 16.80
C LEU A 248 -30.62 -24.57 16.81
N ALA A 249 -29.98 -24.71 17.93
CA ALA A 249 -28.68 -25.37 18.10
C ALA A 249 -28.78 -26.91 18.11
N GLY A 250 -30.01 -27.49 18.09
CA GLY A 250 -30.25 -28.92 18.12
C GLY A 250 -29.67 -29.66 16.91
N THR A 251 -29.23 -30.92 17.10
CA THR A 251 -28.54 -31.73 16.07
C THR A 251 -29.38 -32.05 14.82
N GLY A 252 -30.68 -31.85 14.87
CA GLY A 252 -31.61 -32.03 13.74
C GLY A 252 -31.57 -30.85 12.74
N GLU A 253 -31.03 -29.71 13.15
CA GLU A 253 -30.94 -28.50 12.33
C GLU A 253 -29.74 -28.53 11.37
N ALA A 254 -29.82 -27.73 10.29
CA ALA A 254 -28.71 -27.54 9.36
C ALA A 254 -27.48 -26.91 10.09
N ALA A 255 -26.27 -27.24 9.66
CA ALA A 255 -25.04 -26.73 10.31
C ALA A 255 -24.97 -25.21 10.37
N ILE A 256 -25.47 -24.52 9.33
CA ILE A 256 -25.54 -23.05 9.28
C ILE A 256 -26.49 -22.50 10.35
N THR A 257 -27.64 -23.12 10.53
CA THR A 257 -28.64 -22.74 11.57
C THR A 257 -28.06 -22.95 12.97
N ARG A 258 -27.43 -24.12 13.21
CA ARG A 258 -26.76 -24.39 14.50
C ARG A 258 -25.65 -23.38 14.79
N SER A 259 -24.83 -23.04 13.77
CA SER A 259 -23.79 -22.04 13.91
C SER A 259 -24.35 -20.66 14.28
N ALA A 260 -25.42 -20.21 13.61
CA ALA A 260 -26.07 -18.94 13.93
C ALA A 260 -26.64 -18.95 15.37
N ALA A 261 -27.28 -20.07 15.77
CA ALA A 261 -27.81 -20.23 17.10
C ALA A 261 -26.72 -20.21 18.19
N ILE A 262 -25.58 -20.85 17.95
CA ILE A 262 -24.42 -20.84 18.88
C ILE A 262 -23.84 -19.41 19.00
N MET A 263 -23.80 -18.64 17.93
CA MET A 263 -23.40 -17.20 17.99
C MET A 263 -24.39 -16.41 18.83
N GLY A 264 -25.69 -16.57 18.60
CA GLY A 264 -26.72 -15.92 19.40
C GLY A 264 -26.68 -16.30 20.90
N LEU A 265 -26.38 -17.56 21.22
CA LEU A 265 -26.14 -17.98 22.60
C LEU A 265 -24.92 -17.27 23.21
N ALA A 266 -23.83 -17.15 22.45
CA ALA A 266 -22.65 -16.44 22.94
C ALA A 266 -22.91 -14.95 23.20
N ASP A 267 -23.70 -14.32 22.35
CA ASP A 267 -24.09 -12.91 22.50
C ASP A 267 -25.05 -12.71 23.68
N ALA A 268 -25.94 -13.67 23.92
CA ALA A 268 -26.83 -13.68 25.10
C ALA A 268 -26.05 -13.82 26.41
N GLY A 269 -24.91 -14.50 26.40
CA GLY A 269 -24.07 -14.63 27.56
C GLY A 269 -24.60 -15.62 28.63
N GLY A 270 -23.94 -15.59 29.76
CA GLY A 270 -24.33 -16.40 30.90
C GLY A 270 -23.88 -17.86 30.92
N LYS A 271 -24.05 -18.51 32.05
CA LYS A 271 -23.51 -19.85 32.33
C LYS A 271 -24.11 -20.94 31.45
N ASP A 272 -25.41 -20.89 31.24
CA ASP A 272 -26.14 -21.88 30.43
C ASP A 272 -25.72 -21.81 28.94
N ALA A 273 -25.58 -20.61 28.42
CA ALA A 273 -25.13 -20.38 27.06
C ALA A 273 -23.67 -20.85 26.85
N ALA A 274 -22.77 -20.55 27.81
CA ALA A 274 -21.40 -21.01 27.81
C ALA A 274 -21.30 -22.54 27.72
N THR A 275 -22.13 -23.25 28.50
CA THR A 275 -22.18 -24.72 28.48
C THR A 275 -22.55 -25.26 27.09
N MET A 276 -23.46 -24.60 26.37
CA MET A 276 -23.86 -25.00 25.02
C MET A 276 -22.79 -24.68 23.98
N VAL A 277 -22.12 -23.51 24.10
CA VAL A 277 -20.98 -23.18 23.26
C VAL A 277 -19.87 -24.23 23.38
N VAL A 278 -19.60 -24.69 24.61
CA VAL A 278 -18.62 -25.76 24.84
C VAL A 278 -19.08 -27.08 24.20
N ALA A 279 -20.34 -27.47 24.37
CA ALA A 279 -20.87 -28.69 23.75
C ALA A 279 -20.76 -28.64 22.22
N ALA A 280 -20.90 -27.46 21.61
CA ALA A 280 -20.77 -27.25 20.18
C ALA A 280 -19.32 -27.42 19.65
N LEU A 281 -18.29 -27.38 20.50
CA LEU A 281 -16.92 -27.77 20.14
C LEU A 281 -16.83 -29.26 19.75
N GLN A 282 -17.79 -30.09 20.16
CA GLN A 282 -17.88 -31.51 19.82
C GLN A 282 -18.87 -31.78 18.69
N ASP A 283 -19.43 -30.78 18.04
CA ASP A 283 -20.36 -30.99 16.93
C ASP A 283 -19.70 -31.78 15.80
N LYS A 284 -20.47 -32.66 15.14
CA LYS A 284 -20.01 -33.45 13.99
C LYS A 284 -19.56 -32.58 12.83
N ASP A 285 -20.16 -31.37 12.69
CA ASP A 285 -19.88 -30.46 11.60
C ASP A 285 -18.74 -29.50 11.98
N ARG A 286 -17.75 -29.36 11.08
CA ARG A 286 -16.59 -28.50 11.27
C ARG A 286 -16.96 -27.02 11.41
N MET A 287 -17.99 -26.56 10.66
CA MET A 287 -18.44 -25.16 10.71
C MET A 287 -18.90 -24.81 12.14
N VAL A 288 -19.72 -25.67 12.73
CA VAL A 288 -20.23 -25.47 14.09
C VAL A 288 -19.09 -25.45 15.12
N ARG A 289 -18.13 -26.40 15.01
CA ARG A 289 -16.95 -26.41 15.90
C ARG A 289 -16.13 -25.13 15.77
N THR A 290 -15.90 -24.67 14.55
CA THR A 290 -15.14 -23.43 14.29
C THR A 290 -15.86 -22.20 14.85
N THR A 291 -17.18 -22.14 14.67
CA THR A 291 -18.03 -21.07 15.24
C THR A 291 -17.96 -21.10 16.77
N ALA A 292 -18.10 -22.25 17.39
CA ALA A 292 -18.01 -22.39 18.85
C ALA A 292 -16.65 -21.92 19.39
N GLY A 293 -15.54 -22.27 18.71
CA GLY A 293 -14.20 -21.77 19.03
C GLY A 293 -14.10 -20.23 18.89
N GLY A 294 -14.79 -19.63 17.89
CA GLY A 294 -14.94 -18.19 17.77
C GLY A 294 -15.68 -17.57 18.96
N CYS A 295 -16.79 -18.16 19.37
CA CYS A 295 -17.59 -17.72 20.51
C CYS A 295 -16.81 -17.76 21.85
N VAL A 296 -15.97 -18.79 22.07
CA VAL A 296 -15.10 -18.86 23.25
C VAL A 296 -14.24 -17.61 23.40
N ARG A 297 -13.78 -17.02 22.28
CA ARG A 297 -12.92 -15.82 22.28
C ARG A 297 -13.67 -14.56 22.77
N THR A 298 -14.91 -14.41 22.39
CA THR A 298 -15.67 -13.14 22.52
C THR A 298 -16.69 -13.13 23.64
N MET A 299 -17.17 -14.32 24.06
CA MET A 299 -18.23 -14.44 25.08
C MET A 299 -17.86 -13.78 26.39
N GLN A 300 -18.70 -12.89 26.88
CA GLN A 300 -18.52 -12.16 28.14
C GLN A 300 -19.24 -12.87 29.29
N GLY A 301 -18.81 -12.59 30.52
CA GLY A 301 -19.47 -13.07 31.73
C GLY A 301 -18.50 -13.54 32.83
N GLU A 302 -18.88 -13.38 34.10
CA GLU A 302 -18.10 -13.85 35.24
C GLU A 302 -18.10 -15.39 35.28
N GLY A 303 -16.95 -15.99 35.48
CA GLY A 303 -16.80 -17.46 35.58
C GLY A 303 -16.92 -18.24 34.27
N VAL A 304 -17.07 -17.55 33.12
CA VAL A 304 -17.20 -18.17 31.78
C VAL A 304 -15.90 -18.89 31.36
N THR A 305 -14.74 -18.30 31.66
CA THR A 305 -13.44 -18.91 31.33
C THR A 305 -13.22 -20.21 32.11
N GLU A 306 -13.61 -20.27 33.36
CA GLU A 306 -13.53 -21.46 34.21
C GLU A 306 -14.41 -22.61 33.70
N LEU A 307 -15.58 -22.28 33.12
CA LEU A 307 -16.41 -23.28 32.44
C LEU A 307 -15.73 -23.88 31.22
N PHE A 308 -15.12 -23.04 30.37
CA PHE A 308 -14.37 -23.50 29.21
C PHE A 308 -13.19 -24.37 29.61
N VAL A 309 -12.46 -23.97 30.64
CA VAL A 309 -11.32 -24.71 31.21
C VAL A 309 -11.74 -26.07 31.76
N ALA A 310 -12.90 -26.16 32.46
CA ALA A 310 -13.40 -27.39 33.02
C ALA A 310 -13.71 -28.47 31.96
N GLU A 311 -13.99 -28.09 30.74
CA GLU A 311 -14.27 -29.01 29.62
C GLU A 311 -13.00 -29.43 28.85
N LEU A 312 -11.87 -28.73 29.01
CA LEU A 312 -10.66 -28.93 28.21
C LEU A 312 -10.19 -30.40 28.25
N GLY A 313 -10.15 -31.01 29.42
CA GLY A 313 -9.70 -32.41 29.58
C GLY A 313 -10.69 -33.50 29.11
N LYS A 314 -11.92 -33.13 28.76
CA LYS A 314 -12.97 -34.03 28.28
C LYS A 314 -13.02 -34.14 26.75
N LEU A 315 -12.37 -33.19 26.04
CA LEU A 315 -12.38 -33.06 24.61
C LEU A 315 -11.37 -33.99 23.93
N SER A 316 -11.61 -34.38 22.68
CA SER A 316 -10.60 -35.06 21.86
C SER A 316 -9.38 -34.14 21.59
N SER A 317 -8.24 -34.71 21.21
CA SER A 317 -7.00 -33.94 21.00
C SER A 317 -7.18 -32.80 20.00
N GLY A 318 -7.94 -33.00 18.91
CA GLY A 318 -8.21 -31.95 17.92
C GLY A 318 -9.04 -30.80 18.48
N GLU A 319 -10.03 -31.09 19.32
CA GLU A 319 -10.89 -30.10 19.97
C GLU A 319 -10.15 -29.39 21.10
N GLN A 320 -9.26 -30.11 21.84
CA GLN A 320 -8.37 -29.48 22.81
C GLN A 320 -7.51 -28.40 22.16
N VAL A 321 -6.93 -28.67 20.99
CA VAL A 321 -6.13 -27.70 20.21
C VAL A 321 -6.97 -26.45 19.85
N LEU A 322 -8.22 -26.65 19.40
CA LEU A 322 -9.13 -25.55 19.08
C LEU A 322 -9.46 -24.72 20.33
N LEU A 323 -9.78 -25.36 21.44
CA LEU A 323 -10.12 -24.66 22.68
C LEU A 323 -8.91 -23.95 23.28
N LEU A 324 -7.74 -24.56 23.30
CA LEU A 324 -6.49 -23.92 23.76
C LEU A 324 -6.18 -22.65 22.95
N GLY A 325 -6.32 -22.72 21.62
CA GLY A 325 -6.15 -21.55 20.76
C GLY A 325 -7.20 -20.45 21.06
N ALA A 326 -8.45 -20.83 21.28
CA ALA A 326 -9.51 -19.88 21.60
C ALA A 326 -9.32 -19.23 22.99
N LEU A 327 -8.88 -19.99 24.00
CA LEU A 327 -8.55 -19.49 25.34
C LEU A 327 -7.35 -18.53 25.30
N ALA A 328 -6.34 -18.87 24.49
CA ALA A 328 -5.18 -18.01 24.26
C ALA A 328 -5.57 -16.65 23.63
N ASP A 329 -6.46 -16.69 22.63
CA ASP A 329 -6.95 -15.46 21.95
C ASP A 329 -7.91 -14.65 22.84
N ARG A 330 -8.63 -15.32 23.74
CA ARG A 330 -9.47 -14.68 24.77
C ARG A 330 -8.64 -13.82 25.73
N GLY A 331 -7.41 -14.23 26.04
CA GLY A 331 -6.48 -13.46 26.85
C GLY A 331 -6.80 -13.40 28.35
N ASP A 332 -7.70 -14.27 28.85
CA ASP A 332 -8.07 -14.32 30.27
C ASP A 332 -7.10 -15.22 31.04
N SER A 333 -6.37 -14.62 31.99
CA SER A 333 -5.36 -15.30 32.81
C SER A 333 -5.93 -16.43 33.70
N ALA A 334 -7.25 -16.48 33.95
CA ALA A 334 -7.89 -17.56 34.63
C ALA A 334 -7.68 -18.95 33.96
N ALA A 335 -7.42 -18.93 32.62
CA ALA A 335 -7.12 -20.15 31.88
C ALA A 335 -5.67 -20.67 32.07
N LEU A 336 -4.73 -19.84 32.55
CA LEU A 336 -3.29 -20.14 32.54
C LEU A 336 -2.94 -21.45 33.25
N SER A 337 -3.53 -21.70 34.41
CA SER A 337 -3.26 -22.92 35.21
C SER A 337 -3.64 -24.20 34.46
N ALA A 338 -4.77 -24.20 33.79
CA ALA A 338 -5.24 -25.38 33.03
C ALA A 338 -4.43 -25.57 31.73
N VAL A 339 -4.13 -24.46 31.05
CA VAL A 339 -3.30 -24.46 29.84
C VAL A 339 -1.90 -25.01 30.16
N THR A 340 -1.28 -24.60 31.28
CA THR A 340 0.01 -25.09 31.75
C THR A 340 0.00 -26.62 32.02
N LYS A 341 -1.11 -27.14 32.52
CA LYS A 341 -1.25 -28.61 32.68
C LYS A 341 -1.26 -29.34 31.34
N SER A 342 -1.85 -28.78 30.31
CA SER A 342 -1.94 -29.36 28.96
C SER A 342 -0.58 -29.46 28.23
N VAL A 343 0.44 -28.71 28.66
CA VAL A 343 1.82 -28.83 28.15
C VAL A 343 2.40 -30.24 28.42
N LYS A 344 1.84 -30.98 29.37
CA LYS A 344 2.24 -32.39 29.68
C LYS A 344 1.47 -33.44 28.87
N SER A 345 0.63 -33.06 27.92
CA SER A 345 -0.14 -33.98 27.10
C SER A 345 0.76 -34.96 26.31
N GLU A 346 0.32 -36.22 26.20
CA GLU A 346 1.00 -37.20 25.34
C GLU A 346 0.91 -36.82 23.85
N ASN A 347 -0.15 -36.10 23.47
CA ASN A 347 -0.35 -35.64 22.09
C ASN A 347 0.49 -34.38 21.79
N ALA A 348 1.38 -34.46 20.79
CA ALA A 348 2.30 -33.37 20.42
C ALA A 348 1.56 -32.07 20.00
N GLN A 349 0.45 -32.20 19.26
CA GLN A 349 -0.32 -31.01 18.82
C GLN A 349 -0.95 -30.27 20.01
N VAL A 350 -1.44 -31.05 21.01
CA VAL A 350 -1.98 -30.43 22.24
C VAL A 350 -0.88 -29.76 23.05
N ARG A 351 0.32 -30.38 23.17
CA ARG A 351 1.47 -29.76 23.85
C ARG A 351 1.86 -28.44 23.19
N ILE A 352 2.00 -28.41 21.85
CA ILE A 352 2.37 -27.21 21.10
C ILE A 352 1.32 -26.12 21.27
N ALA A 353 0.03 -26.47 21.12
CA ALA A 353 -1.06 -25.50 21.31
C ALA A 353 -1.10 -24.93 22.75
N ALA A 354 -0.80 -25.78 23.74
CA ALA A 354 -0.72 -25.37 25.14
C ALA A 354 0.48 -24.43 25.39
N LEU A 355 1.64 -24.72 24.79
CA LEU A 355 2.82 -23.86 24.87
C LEU A 355 2.52 -22.49 24.25
N ASP A 356 1.95 -22.45 23.04
CA ASP A 356 1.54 -21.20 22.40
C ASP A 356 0.56 -20.39 23.25
N ALA A 357 -0.39 -21.09 23.89
CA ALA A 357 -1.34 -20.46 24.80
C ALA A 357 -0.67 -19.88 26.06
N VAL A 358 0.31 -20.59 26.64
CA VAL A 358 1.12 -20.04 27.74
C VAL A 358 1.86 -18.76 27.29
N GLY A 359 2.39 -18.73 26.08
CA GLY A 359 3.04 -17.54 25.54
C GLY A 359 2.14 -16.31 25.46
N LYS A 360 0.84 -16.50 25.23
CA LYS A 360 -0.15 -15.39 25.15
C LYS A 360 -0.74 -15.00 26.51
N LEU A 361 -0.92 -15.96 27.40
CA LEU A 361 -1.61 -15.79 28.70
C LEU A 361 -0.65 -15.57 29.86
N GLY A 362 0.60 -16.04 29.72
CA GLY A 362 1.59 -16.02 30.80
C GLY A 362 2.26 -14.66 31.00
N ASP A 363 2.98 -14.59 32.11
CA ASP A 363 3.77 -13.45 32.54
C ASP A 363 5.23 -13.88 32.89
N ALA A 364 5.96 -13.04 33.60
CA ALA A 364 7.34 -13.32 34.00
C ALA A 364 7.47 -14.63 34.82
N SER A 365 6.45 -15.04 35.55
CA SER A 365 6.48 -16.28 36.34
C SER A 365 6.45 -17.54 35.44
N SER A 366 5.95 -17.41 34.22
CA SER A 366 5.89 -18.49 33.22
C SER A 366 7.24 -18.79 32.58
N VAL A 367 8.23 -17.90 32.66
CA VAL A 367 9.55 -18.04 32.01
C VAL A 367 10.30 -19.27 32.52
N GLU A 368 10.36 -19.47 33.82
CA GLU A 368 11.06 -20.61 34.42
C GLU A 368 10.41 -21.94 33.98
N PHE A 369 9.07 -22.03 34.05
CA PHE A 369 8.33 -23.18 33.58
C PHE A 369 8.61 -23.51 32.09
N LEU A 370 8.57 -22.49 31.20
CA LEU A 370 8.84 -22.67 29.77
C LEU A 370 10.28 -23.11 29.54
N THR A 371 11.25 -22.49 30.23
CA THR A 371 12.67 -22.83 30.09
C THR A 371 12.95 -24.27 30.56
N GLU A 372 12.33 -24.73 31.66
CA GLU A 372 12.41 -26.11 32.09
C GLU A 372 11.76 -27.10 31.08
N ALA A 373 10.65 -26.71 30.48
CA ALA A 373 10.01 -27.49 29.44
C ALA A 373 10.93 -27.69 28.21
N ALA A 374 11.62 -26.62 27.77
CA ALA A 374 12.62 -26.71 26.70
C ALA A 374 13.81 -27.60 27.06
N ALA A 375 14.31 -27.51 28.30
CA ALA A 375 15.43 -28.31 28.77
C ALA A 375 15.09 -29.82 28.84
N LYS A 376 13.84 -30.16 29.19
CA LYS A 376 13.38 -31.53 29.35
C LYS A 376 12.89 -32.18 28.05
N SER A 377 12.43 -31.37 27.10
CA SER A 377 11.90 -31.92 25.83
C SER A 377 13.00 -32.45 24.91
N THR A 378 12.75 -33.62 24.33
CA THR A 378 13.57 -34.18 23.24
C THR A 378 13.00 -33.89 21.86
N ASP A 379 11.75 -33.38 21.79
CA ASP A 379 11.08 -33.01 20.54
C ASP A 379 11.50 -31.62 20.07
N PRO A 380 12.08 -31.48 18.87
CA PRO A 380 12.47 -30.16 18.33
C PRO A 380 11.29 -29.18 18.19
N ASN A 381 10.07 -29.69 17.89
CA ASN A 381 8.89 -28.85 17.73
C ASN A 381 8.44 -28.25 19.08
N ASP A 382 8.50 -29.03 20.16
CA ASP A 382 8.22 -28.51 21.50
C ASP A 382 9.23 -27.41 21.88
N LYS A 383 10.53 -27.63 21.61
CA LYS A 383 11.55 -26.60 21.87
C LYS A 383 11.28 -25.31 21.09
N THR A 384 10.94 -25.43 19.82
CA THR A 384 10.59 -24.29 18.98
C THR A 384 9.34 -23.58 19.53
N ALA A 385 8.31 -24.32 19.92
CA ALA A 385 7.10 -23.75 20.53
C ALA A 385 7.38 -23.01 21.83
N VAL A 386 8.28 -23.54 22.69
CA VAL A 386 8.71 -22.85 23.92
C VAL A 386 9.40 -21.53 23.61
N LEU A 387 10.35 -21.52 22.65
CA LEU A 387 11.09 -20.29 22.29
C LEU A 387 10.16 -19.22 21.72
N ASN A 388 9.21 -19.64 20.89
CA ASN A 388 8.15 -18.78 20.37
C ASN A 388 7.31 -18.20 21.52
N SER A 389 6.92 -19.06 22.48
CA SER A 389 6.11 -18.66 23.64
C SER A 389 6.82 -17.62 24.49
N LEU A 390 8.11 -17.81 24.78
CA LEU A 390 8.94 -16.85 25.48
C LEU A 390 9.00 -15.48 24.75
N GLY A 391 9.02 -15.53 23.42
CA GLY A 391 8.95 -14.34 22.57
C GLY A 391 7.61 -13.61 22.66
N LEU A 392 6.50 -14.35 22.86
CA LEU A 392 5.13 -13.81 22.92
C LEU A 392 4.74 -13.27 24.29
N LEU A 393 5.39 -13.69 25.39
CA LEU A 393 5.06 -13.24 26.77
C LEU A 393 5.01 -11.71 26.85
N ARG A 394 4.04 -11.19 27.58
CA ARG A 394 3.83 -9.75 27.77
C ARG A 394 3.81 -9.39 29.25
N GLY A 395 4.34 -8.21 29.56
CA GLY A 395 4.38 -7.67 30.92
C GLY A 395 5.80 -7.27 31.36
N ASN A 396 5.92 -6.80 32.58
CA ASN A 396 7.18 -6.36 33.17
C ASN A 396 7.99 -7.54 33.70
N GLY A 397 9.32 -7.42 33.71
CA GLY A 397 10.22 -8.40 34.34
C GLY A 397 10.47 -9.68 33.52
N ILE A 398 9.89 -9.84 32.31
CA ILE A 398 10.07 -11.03 31.47
C ILE A 398 11.51 -11.12 31.00
N ASP A 399 12.08 -10.03 30.50
CA ASP A 399 13.44 -10.01 29.97
C ASP A 399 14.46 -10.32 31.07
N ASP A 400 14.26 -9.80 32.30
CA ASP A 400 15.10 -10.13 33.44
C ASP A 400 14.98 -11.62 33.85
N ALA A 401 13.77 -12.19 33.78
CA ALA A 401 13.55 -13.61 34.03
C ALA A 401 14.23 -14.49 32.96
N ILE A 402 14.20 -14.08 31.68
CA ILE A 402 14.92 -14.78 30.61
C ILE A 402 16.42 -14.67 30.81
N VAL A 403 16.97 -13.48 31.18
CA VAL A 403 18.39 -13.30 31.51
C VAL A 403 18.81 -14.24 32.66
N HIS A 404 17.97 -14.39 33.70
CA HIS A 404 18.24 -15.32 34.78
C HIS A 404 18.27 -16.78 34.29
N SER A 405 17.38 -17.16 33.38
CA SER A 405 17.37 -18.47 32.76
C SER A 405 18.58 -18.73 31.85
N VAL A 406 19.07 -17.71 31.12
CA VAL A 406 20.31 -17.77 30.33
C VAL A 406 21.47 -18.25 31.19
N GLN A 407 21.66 -17.67 32.38
CA GLN A 407 22.78 -17.98 33.27
C GLN A 407 22.76 -19.42 33.82
N LYS A 408 21.59 -20.05 33.88
CA LYS A 408 21.39 -21.42 34.41
C LYS A 408 21.36 -22.51 33.36
N SER A 409 21.20 -22.14 32.08
CA SER A 409 20.96 -23.08 31.00
C SER A 409 22.24 -23.66 30.39
N GLU A 410 22.15 -24.88 29.84
CA GLU A 410 23.20 -25.51 29.04
C GLU A 410 23.47 -24.69 27.74
N PRO A 411 24.65 -24.76 27.15
CA PRO A 411 25.09 -23.88 26.07
C PRO A 411 24.11 -23.74 24.90
N THR A 412 23.53 -24.85 24.45
CA THR A 412 22.58 -24.83 23.32
C THR A 412 21.30 -24.04 23.66
N LEU A 413 20.70 -24.31 24.81
CA LEU A 413 19.51 -23.60 25.26
C LEU A 413 19.83 -22.14 25.59
N ARG A 414 21.02 -21.88 26.15
CA ARG A 414 21.53 -20.54 26.46
C ARG A 414 21.60 -19.68 25.19
N ALA A 415 22.18 -20.21 24.11
CA ALA A 415 22.24 -19.50 22.83
C ALA A 415 20.84 -19.19 22.28
N ASN A 416 19.90 -20.12 22.35
CA ASN A 416 18.52 -19.92 21.93
C ASN A 416 17.78 -18.88 22.77
N LEU A 417 17.97 -18.85 24.11
CA LEU A 417 17.38 -17.82 24.98
C LEU A 417 17.95 -16.43 24.69
N ILE A 418 19.23 -16.33 24.31
CA ILE A 418 19.83 -15.08 23.84
C ILE A 418 19.16 -14.62 22.54
N GLU A 419 18.80 -15.53 21.63
CA GLU A 419 18.05 -15.19 20.41
C GLU A 419 16.64 -14.70 20.77
N VAL A 420 15.98 -15.29 21.77
CA VAL A 420 14.69 -14.76 22.25
C VAL A 420 14.84 -13.31 22.77
N LEU A 421 15.90 -13.01 23.54
CA LEU A 421 16.17 -11.64 23.99
C LEU A 421 16.41 -10.67 22.82
N PHE A 422 17.09 -11.15 21.76
CA PHE A 422 17.27 -10.38 20.52
C PHE A 422 15.93 -10.09 19.84
N ASP A 423 15.06 -11.08 19.69
CA ASP A 423 13.75 -10.94 19.04
C ASP A 423 12.80 -10.05 19.85
N ARG A 424 12.87 -10.11 21.18
CA ARG A 424 12.11 -9.26 22.10
C ARG A 424 12.61 -7.82 22.16
N ASN A 425 13.75 -7.53 21.53
CA ASN A 425 14.42 -6.23 21.62
C ASN A 425 14.75 -5.82 23.07
N ALA A 426 15.23 -6.77 23.86
CA ALA A 426 15.48 -6.65 25.31
C ALA A 426 16.76 -5.86 25.61
N THR A 427 16.70 -4.52 25.54
CA THR A 427 17.87 -3.65 25.80
C THR A 427 18.38 -3.72 27.22
N SER A 428 17.53 -4.06 28.21
CA SER A 428 17.94 -4.30 29.60
C SER A 428 18.89 -5.48 29.76
N ALA A 429 18.93 -6.41 28.80
CA ALA A 429 19.79 -7.58 28.81
C ALA A 429 21.27 -7.29 28.43
N VAL A 430 21.57 -6.10 27.87
CA VAL A 430 22.92 -5.76 27.37
C VAL A 430 24.04 -6.06 28.37
N PRO A 431 23.95 -5.72 29.67
CA PRO A 431 25.02 -6.05 30.61
C PRO A 431 25.26 -7.55 30.81
N ALA A 432 24.20 -8.37 30.71
CA ALA A 432 24.33 -9.83 30.77
C ALA A 432 24.90 -10.38 29.45
N LEU A 433 24.45 -9.87 28.31
CA LEU A 433 24.94 -10.26 26.99
C LEU A 433 26.43 -9.96 26.78
N LEU A 434 26.97 -8.86 27.36
CA LEU A 434 28.39 -8.56 27.37
C LEU A 434 29.21 -9.65 28.12
N LYS A 435 28.66 -10.26 29.17
CA LYS A 435 29.30 -11.41 29.86
C LYS A 435 29.25 -12.67 29.01
N GLU A 436 28.08 -12.94 28.36
CA GLU A 436 27.91 -14.10 27.47
C GLU A 436 28.78 -14.01 26.21
N ALA A 437 29.12 -12.81 25.72
CA ALA A 437 30.06 -12.58 24.63
C ALA A 437 31.50 -13.05 24.96
N ALA A 438 31.82 -13.24 26.22
CA ALA A 438 33.08 -13.85 26.67
C ALA A 438 32.97 -15.36 26.97
N SER A 439 31.83 -16.01 26.70
CA SER A 439 31.59 -17.43 26.94
C SER A 439 32.65 -18.33 26.27
N PRO A 440 33.10 -19.42 26.90
CA PRO A 440 33.95 -20.41 26.23
C PRO A 440 33.24 -21.15 25.07
N ASP A 441 31.88 -21.22 25.10
CA ASP A 441 31.12 -21.84 24.02
C ASP A 441 30.98 -20.89 22.83
N ALA A 442 31.29 -21.38 21.62
CA ALA A 442 31.28 -20.58 20.40
C ALA A 442 29.88 -20.15 19.96
N ASN A 443 28.86 -20.99 20.17
CA ASN A 443 27.49 -20.67 19.77
C ASN A 443 26.91 -19.61 20.67
N VAL A 444 27.17 -19.69 21.96
CA VAL A 444 26.76 -18.68 22.94
C VAL A 444 27.42 -17.31 22.62
N ARG A 445 28.76 -17.31 22.36
CA ARG A 445 29.45 -16.07 21.95
C ARG A 445 28.80 -15.45 20.68
N THR A 446 28.59 -16.28 19.68
CA THR A 446 28.01 -15.84 18.39
C THR A 446 26.62 -15.23 18.60
N ALA A 447 25.74 -15.91 19.35
CA ALA A 447 24.41 -15.39 19.67
C ALA A 447 24.48 -14.08 20.46
N ALA A 448 25.41 -13.98 21.45
CA ALA A 448 25.59 -12.78 22.25
C ALA A 448 26.07 -11.58 21.40
N PHE A 449 27.08 -11.75 20.53
CA PHE A 449 27.51 -10.67 19.64
C PHE A 449 26.42 -10.25 18.66
N LYS A 450 25.69 -11.19 18.09
CA LYS A 450 24.53 -10.89 17.22
C LYS A 450 23.49 -10.04 17.96
N ALA A 451 23.16 -10.42 19.20
CA ALA A 451 22.21 -9.69 20.02
C ALA A 451 22.74 -8.29 20.41
N LEU A 452 24.01 -8.21 20.82
CA LEU A 452 24.65 -6.94 21.16
C LEU A 452 24.69 -5.95 20.00
N GLY A 453 24.95 -6.42 18.76
CA GLY A 453 24.94 -5.57 17.58
C GLY A 453 23.60 -4.83 17.39
N ARG A 454 22.47 -5.45 17.77
CA ARG A 454 21.16 -4.84 17.75
C ARG A 454 20.84 -4.05 19.02
N LEU A 455 21.06 -4.63 20.20
CA LEU A 455 20.53 -4.14 21.48
C LEU A 455 21.43 -3.11 22.17
N ALA A 456 22.78 -3.22 21.99
CA ALA A 456 23.73 -2.31 22.62
C ALA A 456 23.67 -0.90 21.99
N ASN A 457 24.06 0.09 22.75
CA ASN A 457 24.12 1.49 22.36
C ASN A 457 25.60 2.01 22.32
N ASP A 458 25.77 3.28 22.02
CA ASP A 458 27.06 3.95 21.89
C ASP A 458 27.96 3.83 23.14
N LYS A 459 27.39 3.83 24.36
CA LYS A 459 28.13 3.71 25.61
C LYS A 459 28.73 2.32 25.82
N ASP A 460 28.15 1.30 25.19
CA ASP A 460 28.61 -0.09 25.27
C ASP A 460 29.73 -0.39 24.26
N LEU A 461 29.96 0.50 23.27
CA LEU A 461 30.95 0.31 22.22
C LEU A 461 32.37 0.04 22.71
N PRO A 462 32.91 0.77 23.71
CA PRO A 462 34.25 0.47 24.23
C PRO A 462 34.37 -0.94 24.82
N ALA A 463 33.31 -1.45 25.47
CA ALA A 463 33.30 -2.82 26.01
C ALA A 463 33.27 -3.86 24.89
N LEU A 464 32.54 -3.61 23.82
CA LEU A 464 32.51 -4.46 22.63
C LEU A 464 33.84 -4.53 21.90
N VAL A 465 34.51 -3.38 21.72
CA VAL A 465 35.86 -3.31 21.13
C VAL A 465 36.87 -4.07 22.00
N LYS A 466 36.78 -3.93 23.33
CA LYS A 466 37.62 -4.70 24.25
C LYS A 466 37.38 -6.22 24.08
N LEU A 467 36.12 -6.66 24.03
CA LEU A 467 35.80 -8.08 23.79
C LEU A 467 36.37 -8.58 22.46
N LEU A 468 36.27 -7.80 21.37
CA LEU A 468 36.87 -8.13 20.08
C LEU A 468 38.40 -8.34 20.18
N VAL A 469 39.09 -7.46 20.91
CA VAL A 469 40.55 -7.52 21.13
C VAL A 469 40.95 -8.75 21.97
N ASP A 470 40.15 -9.08 22.99
CA ASP A 470 40.44 -10.15 23.95
C ASP A 470 40.06 -11.55 23.47
N LEU A 471 39.36 -11.68 22.33
CA LEU A 471 39.01 -12.99 21.77
C LEU A 471 40.21 -13.87 21.50
N PRO A 472 40.28 -15.11 22.03
CA PRO A 472 41.45 -15.96 21.97
C PRO A 472 41.77 -16.59 20.60
N GLY A 473 40.88 -16.45 19.60
CA GLY A 473 41.03 -17.01 18.28
C GLY A 473 40.03 -16.46 17.30
N ASP A 474 39.95 -17.05 16.11
CA ASP A 474 39.07 -16.54 15.00
C ASP A 474 37.60 -16.87 15.18
N SER A 475 37.28 -17.87 16.02
CA SER A 475 35.90 -18.26 16.30
C SER A 475 35.13 -17.13 17.00
N GLY A 476 34.06 -16.64 16.37
CA GLY A 476 33.26 -15.52 16.87
C GLY A 476 33.82 -14.12 16.54
N ARG A 477 35.05 -14.01 16.02
CA ARG A 477 35.68 -12.73 15.71
C ARG A 477 34.89 -11.92 14.68
N ARG A 478 34.40 -12.58 13.63
CA ARG A 478 33.58 -11.92 12.60
C ARG A 478 32.27 -11.37 13.15
N GLU A 479 31.64 -12.07 14.09
CA GLU A 479 30.40 -11.59 14.72
C GLU A 479 30.66 -10.42 15.66
N ALA A 480 31.82 -10.44 16.35
CA ALA A 480 32.29 -9.31 17.16
C ALA A 480 32.56 -8.07 16.28
N GLU A 481 33.25 -8.24 15.14
CA GLU A 481 33.46 -7.19 14.14
C GLU A 481 32.12 -6.56 13.70
N ARG A 482 31.13 -7.41 13.33
CA ARG A 482 29.78 -6.96 12.94
C ARG A 482 29.05 -6.21 14.06
N ALA A 483 29.17 -6.70 15.29
CA ALA A 483 28.56 -6.05 16.45
C ALA A 483 29.17 -4.66 16.68
N VAL A 484 30.50 -4.55 16.63
CA VAL A 484 31.24 -3.27 16.76
C VAL A 484 30.78 -2.29 15.66
N ILE A 485 30.75 -2.74 14.39
CA ILE A 485 30.28 -1.91 13.26
C ILE A 485 28.85 -1.44 13.47
N ALA A 486 27.96 -2.36 13.84
CA ALA A 486 26.52 -2.07 14.01
C ALA A 486 26.30 -1.05 15.12
N VAL A 487 27.01 -1.17 16.24
CA VAL A 487 26.88 -0.24 17.37
C VAL A 487 27.57 1.09 17.08
N ALA A 488 28.73 1.09 16.45
CA ALA A 488 29.44 2.32 16.04
C ALA A 488 28.56 3.18 15.11
N ARG A 489 27.88 2.56 14.16
CA ARG A 489 26.97 3.26 13.23
C ARG A 489 25.73 3.88 13.90
N LYS A 490 25.40 3.52 15.14
CA LYS A 490 24.33 4.17 15.93
C LYS A 490 24.75 5.54 16.48
N ILE A 491 26.05 5.83 16.52
CA ILE A 491 26.57 7.14 16.95
C ILE A 491 26.17 8.18 15.91
N THR A 492 25.42 9.20 16.35
CA THR A 492 24.86 10.24 15.46
C THR A 492 25.93 11.08 14.80
N ASP A 493 27.01 11.41 15.53
CA ASP A 493 28.18 12.11 14.99
C ASP A 493 29.07 11.13 14.22
N GLN A 494 28.94 11.13 12.90
CA GLN A 494 29.68 10.23 12.01
C GLN A 494 31.20 10.32 12.23
N ASN A 495 31.73 11.48 12.59
CA ASN A 495 33.17 11.65 12.82
C ASN A 495 33.70 10.87 14.05
N LYS A 496 32.80 10.59 15.02
CA LYS A 496 33.15 9.86 16.25
C LYS A 496 32.90 8.36 16.17
N GLN A 497 32.30 7.87 15.10
CA GLN A 497 31.96 6.46 14.97
C GLN A 497 33.17 5.53 15.06
N ALA A 498 34.35 5.97 14.61
CA ALA A 498 35.60 5.18 14.63
C ALA A 498 36.39 5.31 15.92
N ASP A 499 36.11 6.29 16.80
CA ASP A 499 36.99 6.68 17.93
C ASP A 499 37.34 5.51 18.85
N ALA A 500 36.37 4.67 19.22
CA ALA A 500 36.60 3.55 20.11
C ALA A 500 37.56 2.50 19.51
N VAL A 501 37.48 2.26 18.19
CA VAL A 501 38.35 1.31 17.47
C VAL A 501 39.72 1.92 17.25
N LEU A 502 39.79 3.20 16.89
CA LEU A 502 41.05 3.94 16.71
C LEU A 502 41.85 4.04 18.02
N GLY A 503 41.16 4.21 19.15
CA GLY A 503 41.77 4.30 20.48
C GLY A 503 42.59 3.06 20.87
N VAL A 504 42.30 1.89 20.29
CA VAL A 504 43.04 0.63 20.56
C VAL A 504 43.94 0.21 19.40
N LEU A 505 43.70 0.62 18.18
CA LEU A 505 44.40 0.20 16.97
C LEU A 505 45.93 0.52 17.06
N GLY A 506 46.27 1.74 17.50
CA GLY A 506 47.67 2.20 17.55
C GLY A 506 48.55 1.44 18.54
N ALA A 507 47.98 0.91 19.62
CA ALA A 507 48.66 0.15 20.66
C ALA A 507 48.69 -1.37 20.36
N GLU A 508 47.82 -1.87 19.48
CA GLU A 508 47.70 -3.30 19.18
C GLU A 508 48.91 -3.78 18.32
N LYS A 509 49.53 -4.88 18.75
CA LYS A 509 50.71 -5.46 18.06
C LYS A 509 50.41 -6.82 17.39
N ARG A 510 49.32 -7.49 17.75
CA ARG A 510 48.96 -8.82 17.21
C ARG A 510 48.31 -8.65 15.84
N PRO A 511 48.95 -9.15 14.73
CA PRO A 511 48.39 -8.94 13.37
C PRO A 511 46.96 -9.40 13.19
N PRO A 512 46.52 -10.59 13.68
CA PRO A 512 45.14 -11.04 13.50
C PRO A 512 44.09 -10.12 14.18
N VAL A 513 44.43 -9.55 15.34
CA VAL A 513 43.59 -8.60 16.06
C VAL A 513 43.53 -7.26 15.31
N LYS A 514 44.69 -6.81 14.82
CA LYS A 514 44.82 -5.59 14.03
C LYS A 514 43.98 -5.70 12.74
N CYS A 515 44.05 -6.83 12.06
CA CYS A 515 43.21 -7.12 10.90
C CYS A 515 41.69 -7.05 11.22
N SER A 516 41.27 -7.50 12.41
CA SER A 516 39.88 -7.40 12.84
C SER A 516 39.47 -5.95 13.11
N LEU A 517 40.32 -5.16 13.71
CA LEU A 517 40.07 -3.73 13.92
C LEU A 517 40.02 -2.98 12.59
N LEU A 518 40.86 -3.33 11.61
CA LEU A 518 40.79 -2.78 10.25
C LEU A 518 39.49 -3.13 9.54
N ARG A 519 39.00 -4.39 9.62
CA ARG A 519 37.70 -4.80 9.09
C ARG A 519 36.55 -4.03 9.75
N ALA A 520 36.64 -3.80 11.07
CA ALA A 520 35.65 -2.95 11.76
C ALA A 520 35.70 -1.50 11.24
N LEU A 521 36.87 -0.92 11.03
CA LEU A 521 37.03 0.42 10.45
C LEU A 521 36.53 0.48 9.02
N GLY A 522 36.79 -0.54 8.18
CA GLY A 522 36.27 -0.65 6.83
C GLY A 522 34.72 -0.71 6.81
N GLY A 523 34.14 -1.41 7.80
CA GLY A 523 32.69 -1.43 8.00
C GLY A 523 32.10 -0.12 8.51
N ILE A 524 32.82 0.66 9.33
CA ILE A 524 32.39 1.99 9.81
C ILE A 524 32.51 3.03 8.70
N ALA A 525 33.61 3.04 7.97
CA ALA A 525 33.86 3.78 6.75
C ALA A 525 33.68 5.30 6.86
N ASN A 526 34.12 5.92 7.92
CA ASN A 526 34.20 7.37 8.02
C ASN A 526 35.57 7.92 7.65
N LYS A 527 35.72 9.24 7.61
CA LYS A 527 36.96 9.91 7.23
C LYS A 527 38.16 9.49 8.13
N ALA A 528 37.97 9.41 9.44
CA ALA A 528 39.02 9.02 10.37
C ALA A 528 39.48 7.55 10.17
N ALA A 529 38.52 6.67 9.84
CA ALA A 529 38.82 5.28 9.46
C ALA A 529 39.62 5.21 8.15
N LEU A 530 39.30 6.03 7.15
CA LEU A 530 40.06 6.10 5.88
C LEU A 530 41.51 6.56 6.12
N GLU A 531 41.70 7.61 6.92
CA GLU A 531 43.05 8.12 7.29
C GLU A 531 43.88 7.07 8.06
N ALA A 532 43.26 6.34 8.98
CA ALA A 532 43.89 5.23 9.67
C ALA A 532 44.33 4.10 8.74
N MET A 533 43.46 3.72 7.79
CA MET A 533 43.78 2.72 6.77
C MET A 533 44.99 3.13 5.90
N GLN A 534 45.06 4.41 5.51
CA GLN A 534 46.20 4.95 4.77
C GLN A 534 47.50 4.87 5.56
N SER A 535 47.45 5.13 6.87
CA SER A 535 48.63 5.05 7.76
C SER A 535 49.14 3.62 7.87
N VAL A 536 48.24 2.64 7.98
CA VAL A 536 48.57 1.21 8.12
C VAL A 536 49.22 0.64 6.86
N LEU A 537 48.93 1.18 5.67
CA LEU A 537 49.60 0.75 4.41
C LEU A 537 51.16 0.89 4.47
N LYS A 538 51.70 1.74 5.38
CA LYS A 538 53.15 1.92 5.56
C LYS A 538 53.78 0.91 6.54
N GLU A 539 52.95 0.07 7.19
CA GLU A 539 53.44 -0.96 8.10
C GLU A 539 54.11 -2.13 7.35
N ALA A 540 55.06 -2.80 8.02
CA ALA A 540 55.77 -3.87 7.35
C ALA A 540 55.09 -5.24 7.34
N ASP A 541 54.02 -5.42 8.11
CA ASP A 541 53.31 -6.70 8.22
C ASP A 541 52.43 -6.97 6.99
N PRO A 542 52.70 -8.08 6.25
CA PRO A 542 51.98 -8.36 5.01
C PRO A 542 50.47 -8.66 5.19
N GLU A 543 50.10 -9.31 6.31
CA GLU A 543 48.69 -9.65 6.58
C GLU A 543 47.85 -8.39 6.87
N VAL A 544 48.46 -7.47 7.61
CA VAL A 544 47.86 -6.17 7.93
C VAL A 544 47.72 -5.32 6.68
N GLN A 545 48.78 -5.27 5.83
CA GLN A 545 48.70 -4.56 4.55
C GLN A 545 47.64 -5.16 3.60
N ASP A 546 47.60 -6.49 3.46
CA ASP A 546 46.58 -7.17 2.60
C ASP A 546 45.18 -6.86 3.08
N THR A 547 44.95 -6.93 4.39
CA THR A 547 43.64 -6.56 4.97
C THR A 547 43.28 -5.11 4.67
N ALA A 548 44.17 -4.15 4.88
CA ALA A 548 43.91 -2.75 4.60
C ALA A 548 43.59 -2.50 3.11
N ILE A 549 44.32 -3.15 2.20
CA ILE A 549 44.09 -3.03 0.76
C ILE A 549 42.71 -3.60 0.39
N ARG A 550 42.31 -4.75 0.96
CA ARG A 550 40.99 -5.35 0.74
C ARG A 550 39.86 -4.44 1.23
N GLU A 551 39.97 -3.92 2.44
CA GLU A 551 38.93 -3.04 3.00
C GLU A 551 38.82 -1.73 2.22
N LEU A 552 39.96 -1.12 1.82
CA LEU A 552 39.95 0.08 0.95
C LEU A 552 39.35 -0.20 -0.42
N SER A 553 39.70 -1.36 -1.03
CA SER A 553 39.13 -1.78 -2.32
C SER A 553 37.62 -2.07 -2.23
N ASN A 554 37.12 -2.39 -1.03
CA ASN A 554 35.68 -2.63 -0.75
C ASN A 554 35.00 -1.44 -0.04
N TRP A 555 35.62 -0.27 0.00
CA TRP A 555 35.07 0.91 0.67
C TRP A 555 33.67 1.24 0.19
N PRO A 556 32.70 1.59 1.04
CA PRO A 556 31.28 1.68 0.65
C PRO A 556 30.94 2.90 -0.24
N ASP A 557 31.79 3.90 -0.29
CA ASP A 557 31.61 5.11 -1.10
C ASP A 557 32.87 5.45 -1.91
N ALA A 558 32.82 6.51 -2.70
CA ALA A 558 33.92 6.91 -3.58
C ALA A 558 35.11 7.57 -2.87
N ALA A 559 35.05 7.82 -1.55
CA ALA A 559 36.10 8.53 -0.82
C ALA A 559 37.46 7.82 -0.86
N ALA A 560 37.49 6.49 -0.99
CA ALA A 560 38.74 5.72 -1.07
C ALA A 560 39.38 5.69 -2.48
N THR A 561 38.74 6.23 -3.51
CA THR A 561 39.14 6.08 -4.93
C THR A 561 40.60 6.50 -5.15
N ASP A 562 41.02 7.68 -4.69
CA ASP A 562 42.36 8.21 -4.91
C ASP A 562 43.43 7.38 -4.19
N VAL A 563 43.07 6.86 -3.01
CA VAL A 563 43.95 5.96 -2.24
C VAL A 563 44.16 4.66 -2.97
N VAL A 564 43.11 4.06 -3.48
CA VAL A 564 43.17 2.77 -4.19
C VAL A 564 43.86 2.94 -5.55
N ILE A 565 43.72 4.08 -6.25
CA ILE A 565 44.53 4.43 -7.43
C ILE A 565 46.02 4.50 -7.07
N THR A 566 46.36 5.12 -5.93
CA THR A 566 47.76 5.19 -5.46
C THR A 566 48.33 3.80 -5.19
N ILE A 567 47.56 2.90 -4.56
CA ILE A 567 47.95 1.50 -4.32
C ILE A 567 48.19 0.80 -5.67
N PHE A 568 47.27 0.93 -6.61
CA PHE A 568 47.40 0.32 -7.94
C PHE A 568 48.71 0.74 -8.65
N ARG A 569 49.06 2.02 -8.59
CA ARG A 569 50.26 2.56 -9.25
C ARG A 569 51.56 2.18 -8.55
N SER A 570 51.55 2.15 -7.22
CA SER A 570 52.79 1.97 -6.42
C SER A 570 53.14 0.51 -6.10
N THR A 571 52.17 -0.39 -5.94
CA THR A 571 52.43 -1.77 -5.53
C THR A 571 53.09 -2.59 -6.62
N GLN A 572 54.07 -3.42 -6.21
CA GLN A 572 54.68 -4.44 -7.09
C GLN A 572 54.03 -5.82 -6.94
N ASN A 573 53.15 -6.00 -5.94
CA ASN A 573 52.41 -7.25 -5.75
C ASN A 573 51.25 -7.31 -6.73
N GLN A 574 51.30 -8.31 -7.63
CA GLN A 574 50.30 -8.48 -8.68
C GLN A 574 48.87 -8.69 -8.13
N THR A 575 48.75 -9.44 -7.01
CA THR A 575 47.46 -9.65 -6.36
C THR A 575 46.86 -8.34 -5.85
N HIS A 576 47.68 -7.52 -5.16
CA HIS A 576 47.27 -6.21 -4.67
C HIS A 576 46.91 -5.26 -5.84
N ARG A 577 47.65 -5.31 -6.96
CA ARG A 577 47.32 -4.52 -8.16
C ARG A 577 45.95 -4.87 -8.71
N LEU A 578 45.68 -6.17 -8.88
CA LEU A 578 44.37 -6.61 -9.38
C LEU A 578 43.22 -6.31 -8.41
N LEU A 579 43.44 -6.47 -7.10
CA LEU A 579 42.48 -6.09 -6.06
C LEU A 579 42.17 -4.59 -6.11
N ALA A 580 43.22 -3.76 -6.15
CA ALA A 580 43.07 -2.31 -6.23
C ALA A 580 42.33 -1.91 -7.53
N LEU A 581 42.68 -2.49 -8.68
CA LEU A 581 42.04 -2.18 -9.94
C LEU A 581 40.54 -2.56 -9.93
N ARG A 582 40.18 -3.75 -9.40
CA ARG A 582 38.79 -4.14 -9.16
C ARG A 582 38.05 -3.17 -8.22
N GLY A 583 38.76 -2.74 -7.14
CA GLY A 583 38.27 -1.73 -6.23
C GLY A 583 37.97 -0.41 -6.93
N ILE A 584 38.91 0.11 -7.75
CA ILE A 584 38.71 1.35 -8.52
C ILE A 584 37.51 1.25 -9.43
N VAL A 585 37.41 0.15 -10.24
CA VAL A 585 36.28 -0.06 -11.14
C VAL A 585 34.94 -0.04 -10.37
N ARG A 586 34.90 -0.68 -9.22
CA ARG A 586 33.71 -0.68 -8.34
C ARG A 586 33.42 0.71 -7.77
N LEU A 587 34.43 1.39 -7.20
CA LEU A 587 34.29 2.70 -6.58
C LEU A 587 33.82 3.76 -7.58
N LEU A 588 34.33 3.74 -8.81
CA LEU A 588 33.91 4.63 -9.90
C LEU A 588 32.49 4.35 -10.39
N SER A 589 31.94 3.15 -10.12
CA SER A 589 30.56 2.81 -10.46
C SER A 589 29.53 3.23 -9.38
N LEU A 590 30.00 3.66 -8.21
CA LEU A 590 29.13 4.10 -7.11
C LEU A 590 28.59 5.50 -7.41
N PRO A 591 27.33 5.81 -7.02
CA PRO A 591 26.79 7.16 -7.14
C PRO A 591 27.56 8.11 -6.22
N GLY A 592 28.09 9.20 -6.76
CA GLY A 592 28.82 10.21 -6.00
C GLY A 592 28.99 11.50 -6.79
N GLU A 593 28.95 12.64 -6.12
CA GLU A 593 29.12 13.95 -6.75
C GLU A 593 30.58 14.22 -7.16
N ASP A 594 31.54 13.49 -6.60
CA ASP A 594 32.99 13.75 -6.78
C ASP A 594 33.59 13.21 -8.08
N HIS A 595 32.84 12.41 -8.83
CA HIS A 595 33.33 11.82 -10.09
C HIS A 595 32.35 12.09 -11.26
N PRO A 596 32.33 13.32 -11.83
CA PRO A 596 31.57 13.59 -13.05
C PRO A 596 32.08 12.73 -14.20
N ALA A 597 31.23 12.43 -15.19
CA ALA A 597 31.51 11.49 -16.28
C ALA A 597 32.86 11.78 -16.98
N GLN A 598 33.21 13.04 -17.17
CA GLN A 598 34.48 13.44 -17.76
C GLN A 598 35.68 13.06 -16.90
N LYS A 599 35.62 13.28 -15.57
CA LYS A 599 36.71 12.87 -14.64
C LYS A 599 36.82 11.36 -14.57
N THR A 600 35.69 10.64 -14.60
CA THR A 600 35.69 9.18 -14.65
C THR A 600 36.36 8.64 -15.92
N LEU A 601 36.10 9.27 -17.08
CA LEU A 601 36.77 8.93 -18.34
C LEU A 601 38.29 9.21 -18.28
N GLU A 602 38.72 10.33 -17.71
CA GLU A 602 40.14 10.67 -17.51
C GLU A 602 40.83 9.59 -16.66
N ILE A 603 40.20 9.17 -15.55
CA ILE A 603 40.75 8.10 -14.68
C ILE A 603 40.88 6.79 -15.46
N TYR A 604 39.85 6.37 -16.21
CA TYR A 604 39.95 5.13 -17.01
C TYR A 604 40.99 5.21 -18.12
N THR A 605 41.19 6.41 -18.71
CA THR A 605 42.24 6.63 -19.69
C THR A 605 43.63 6.46 -19.07
N ASP A 606 43.84 7.02 -17.89
CA ASP A 606 45.11 6.87 -17.15
C ASP A 606 45.35 5.40 -16.75
N LEU A 607 44.28 4.74 -16.20
CA LEU A 607 44.39 3.33 -15.81
C LEU A 607 44.70 2.42 -17.03
N MET A 608 44.18 2.71 -18.19
CA MET A 608 44.52 1.97 -19.43
C MET A 608 45.96 2.13 -19.80
N ASN A 609 46.54 3.34 -19.63
CA ASN A 609 47.96 3.60 -19.88
C ASN A 609 48.85 2.96 -18.80
N ASP A 610 48.40 2.92 -17.55
CA ASP A 610 49.13 2.33 -16.40
C ASP A 610 49.02 0.79 -16.35
N ALA A 611 48.11 0.19 -17.11
CA ALA A 611 47.91 -1.27 -17.15
C ALA A 611 49.09 -2.01 -17.76
N ARG A 612 49.60 -3.02 -17.05
CA ARG A 612 50.82 -3.78 -17.37
C ARG A 612 50.54 -5.14 -18.01
N SER A 613 49.32 -5.64 -17.90
CA SER A 613 48.92 -6.96 -18.43
C SER A 613 47.61 -6.88 -19.18
N PRO A 614 47.31 -7.85 -20.06
CA PRO A 614 46.01 -7.97 -20.68
C PRO A 614 44.85 -8.07 -19.69
N GLU A 615 45.04 -8.77 -18.56
CA GLU A 615 44.02 -8.92 -17.48
C GLU A 615 43.67 -7.56 -16.83
N GLU A 616 44.68 -6.70 -16.61
CA GLU A 616 44.43 -5.34 -16.11
C GLU A 616 43.67 -4.51 -17.13
N LYS A 617 44.06 -4.53 -18.40
CA LYS A 617 43.34 -3.82 -19.49
C LYS A 617 41.90 -4.28 -19.63
N LYS A 618 41.62 -5.59 -19.51
CA LYS A 618 40.28 -6.18 -19.55
C LYS A 618 39.41 -5.65 -18.41
N LEU A 619 39.97 -5.56 -17.19
CA LEU A 619 39.25 -4.95 -16.04
C LEU A 619 38.93 -3.48 -16.28
N VAL A 620 39.85 -2.70 -16.84
CA VAL A 620 39.61 -1.29 -17.19
C VAL A 620 38.49 -1.21 -18.22
N LEU A 621 38.50 -2.04 -19.29
CA LEU A 621 37.42 -2.07 -20.29
C LEU A 621 36.07 -2.41 -19.71
N SER A 622 36.03 -3.37 -18.76
CA SER A 622 34.79 -3.74 -18.08
C SER A 622 34.15 -2.58 -17.29
N GLY A 623 34.97 -1.74 -16.70
CA GLY A 623 34.52 -0.52 -16.01
C GLY A 623 34.15 0.60 -17.00
N LEU A 624 34.98 0.84 -18.00
CA LEU A 624 34.78 1.82 -19.05
C LEU A 624 33.44 1.61 -19.78
N ALA A 625 33.02 0.35 -19.94
CA ALA A 625 31.75 -0.03 -20.56
C ALA A 625 30.50 0.58 -19.89
N ASN A 626 30.62 1.14 -18.67
CA ASN A 626 29.53 1.82 -17.95
C ASN A 626 29.59 3.35 -18.08
N VAL A 627 30.57 3.90 -18.80
CA VAL A 627 30.73 5.34 -19.00
C VAL A 627 30.03 5.75 -20.29
N ASN A 628 28.91 6.43 -20.18
CA ASN A 628 28.08 6.86 -21.31
C ASN A 628 28.64 8.15 -21.93
N ASP A 629 29.82 8.02 -22.58
CA ASP A 629 30.56 9.14 -23.18
C ASP A 629 31.20 8.75 -24.51
N ALA A 630 31.26 9.69 -25.46
CA ALA A 630 31.84 9.46 -26.79
C ALA A 630 33.35 9.18 -26.72
N GLY A 631 34.08 9.81 -25.79
CA GLY A 631 35.49 9.54 -25.53
C GLY A 631 35.75 8.14 -24.99
N ALA A 632 34.83 7.63 -24.14
CA ALA A 632 34.88 6.23 -23.67
C ALA A 632 34.72 5.25 -24.83
N LEU A 633 33.79 5.52 -25.78
CA LEU A 633 33.63 4.73 -26.99
C LEU A 633 34.90 4.77 -27.85
N GLN A 634 35.52 5.94 -28.00
CA GLN A 634 36.76 6.07 -28.75
C GLN A 634 37.90 5.28 -28.12
N LEU A 635 38.03 5.30 -26.80
CA LEU A 635 39.04 4.54 -26.06
C LEU A 635 38.82 3.03 -26.23
N ALA A 636 37.59 2.54 -26.06
CA ALA A 636 37.26 1.13 -26.33
C ALA A 636 37.53 0.75 -27.79
N ALA A 637 37.18 1.60 -28.78
CA ALA A 637 37.38 1.36 -30.19
C ALA A 637 38.87 1.32 -30.62
N LYS A 638 39.77 2.03 -29.90
CA LYS A 638 41.22 1.91 -30.09
C LYS A 638 41.77 0.56 -29.60
N CYS A 639 41.17 -0.02 -28.58
CA CYS A 639 41.59 -1.31 -28.02
C CYS A 639 41.15 -2.51 -28.90
N LEU A 640 40.32 -2.34 -29.92
CA LEU A 640 39.92 -3.39 -30.84
C LEU A 640 41.09 -3.94 -31.70
N ASP A 641 42.17 -3.17 -31.84
CA ASP A 641 43.34 -3.54 -32.62
C ASP A 641 44.35 -4.39 -31.81
N ASP A 642 44.14 -4.57 -30.47
CA ASP A 642 44.97 -5.39 -29.61
C ASP A 642 44.36 -6.79 -29.45
N GLU A 643 44.96 -7.79 -30.14
CA GLU A 643 44.50 -9.19 -30.16
C GLU A 643 44.28 -9.82 -28.78
N THR A 644 44.98 -9.34 -27.75
CA THR A 644 44.91 -9.89 -26.37
C THR A 644 43.68 -9.43 -25.57
N ILE A 645 43.03 -8.33 -25.99
CA ILE A 645 41.92 -7.69 -25.30
C ILE A 645 40.74 -7.33 -26.20
N LYS A 646 40.84 -7.66 -27.51
CA LYS A 646 39.87 -7.23 -28.53
C LYS A 646 38.43 -7.67 -28.21
N ASP A 647 38.24 -8.83 -27.62
CA ASP A 647 36.91 -9.33 -27.32
C ASP A 647 36.23 -8.51 -26.23
N GLU A 648 36.95 -8.16 -25.15
CA GLU A 648 36.48 -7.28 -24.11
C GLU A 648 36.28 -5.84 -24.58
N ALA A 649 37.16 -5.38 -25.48
CA ALA A 649 37.04 -4.07 -26.11
C ALA A 649 35.76 -4.00 -26.99
N ALA A 650 35.47 -5.09 -27.71
CA ALA A 650 34.27 -5.20 -28.53
C ALA A 650 32.98 -5.19 -27.64
N LEU A 651 32.98 -5.93 -26.52
CA LEU A 651 31.88 -5.90 -25.55
C LEU A 651 31.67 -4.48 -24.98
N ALA A 652 32.74 -3.80 -24.56
CA ALA A 652 32.71 -2.45 -24.07
C ALA A 652 32.18 -1.46 -25.13
N ALA A 653 32.70 -1.56 -26.33
CA ALA A 653 32.29 -0.68 -27.43
C ALA A 653 30.80 -0.85 -27.78
N VAL A 654 30.29 -2.09 -27.85
CA VAL A 654 28.86 -2.34 -28.12
C VAL A 654 27.99 -1.76 -27.02
N LYS A 655 28.37 -1.96 -25.75
CA LYS A 655 27.59 -1.46 -24.59
C LYS A 655 27.57 0.06 -24.57
N ILE A 656 28.74 0.72 -24.74
CA ILE A 656 28.80 2.20 -24.74
C ILE A 656 28.04 2.73 -25.96
N ALA A 657 28.24 2.16 -27.15
CA ALA A 657 27.55 2.57 -28.38
C ALA A 657 26.02 2.47 -28.19
N GLY A 658 25.53 1.39 -27.58
CA GLY A 658 24.09 1.25 -27.27
C GLY A 658 23.57 2.34 -26.36
N SER A 659 24.37 2.77 -25.38
CA SER A 659 23.99 3.84 -24.44
C SER A 659 24.01 5.24 -25.04
N ILE A 660 24.91 5.50 -26.01
CA ILE A 660 25.09 6.84 -26.61
C ILE A 660 24.55 6.94 -28.04
N CYS A 661 23.93 5.89 -28.57
CA CYS A 661 23.47 5.84 -29.99
C CYS A 661 22.43 6.95 -30.29
N GLY A 662 21.66 7.39 -29.29
CA GLY A 662 20.72 8.51 -29.46
C GLY A 662 21.40 9.87 -29.56
N SER A 663 22.51 10.10 -28.82
CA SER A 663 23.22 11.38 -28.76
C SER A 663 24.40 11.47 -29.75
N HIS A 664 25.04 10.32 -30.07
CA HIS A 664 26.24 10.23 -30.92
C HIS A 664 26.11 9.10 -31.94
N PRO A 665 25.08 9.14 -32.83
CA PRO A 665 24.77 8.03 -33.73
C PRO A 665 25.91 7.70 -34.70
N ASP A 666 26.60 8.71 -35.25
CA ASP A 666 27.68 8.50 -36.24
C ASP A 666 28.91 7.84 -35.61
N GLN A 667 29.27 8.23 -34.41
CA GLN A 667 30.38 7.61 -33.68
C GLN A 667 30.03 6.18 -33.25
N ALA A 668 28.77 5.95 -32.82
CA ALA A 668 28.27 4.61 -32.49
C ALA A 668 28.28 3.71 -33.72
N LYS A 669 27.76 4.15 -34.87
CA LYS A 669 27.81 3.40 -36.14
C LYS A 669 29.25 3.04 -36.54
N THR A 670 30.18 4.00 -36.44
CA THR A 670 31.59 3.79 -36.82
C THR A 670 32.26 2.73 -35.93
N ALA A 671 32.03 2.81 -34.60
CA ALA A 671 32.60 1.83 -33.67
C ALA A 671 31.97 0.45 -33.84
N ILE A 672 30.65 0.37 -34.01
CA ILE A 672 29.93 -0.89 -34.22
C ILE A 672 30.34 -1.55 -35.54
N ALA A 673 30.57 -0.80 -36.62
CA ALA A 673 31.07 -1.34 -37.88
C ALA A 673 32.44 -2.04 -37.71
N LYS A 674 33.35 -1.45 -36.89
CA LYS A 674 34.64 -2.09 -36.56
C LYS A 674 34.42 -3.38 -35.75
N VAL A 675 33.54 -3.37 -34.74
CA VAL A 675 33.23 -4.56 -33.95
C VAL A 675 32.69 -5.68 -34.86
N LEU A 676 31.71 -5.39 -35.72
CA LEU A 676 31.14 -6.38 -36.67
C LEU A 676 32.15 -6.98 -37.62
N ALA A 677 33.21 -6.22 -37.96
CA ALA A 677 34.28 -6.70 -38.84
C ALA A 677 35.22 -7.73 -38.17
N ILE A 678 35.38 -7.66 -36.84
CA ILE A 678 36.37 -8.47 -36.11
C ILE A 678 35.75 -9.57 -35.24
N THR A 679 34.57 -9.37 -34.68
CA THR A 679 33.97 -10.33 -33.75
C THR A 679 33.40 -11.56 -34.48
N LYS A 680 33.64 -12.73 -33.88
CA LYS A 680 33.07 -14.02 -34.29
C LYS A 680 31.97 -14.51 -33.35
N ASP A 681 31.74 -13.80 -32.26
CA ASP A 681 30.70 -14.12 -31.29
C ASP A 681 29.33 -13.74 -31.83
N ASP A 682 28.45 -14.69 -32.05
CA ASP A 682 27.14 -14.50 -32.65
C ASP A 682 26.23 -13.66 -31.74
N SER A 683 26.35 -13.77 -30.40
CA SER A 683 25.58 -12.97 -29.46
C SER A 683 25.99 -11.50 -29.50
N LEU A 684 27.29 -11.23 -29.54
CA LEU A 684 27.83 -9.89 -29.65
C LEU A 684 27.52 -9.26 -31.01
N ARG A 685 27.60 -10.06 -32.11
CA ARG A 685 27.16 -9.62 -33.44
C ARG A 685 25.72 -9.20 -33.47
N LYS A 686 24.83 -9.97 -32.80
CA LYS A 686 23.42 -9.63 -32.69
C LYS A 686 23.24 -8.32 -31.91
N GLN A 687 23.87 -8.16 -30.76
CA GLN A 687 23.79 -6.92 -29.97
C GLN A 687 24.31 -5.71 -30.76
N ALA A 688 25.43 -5.86 -31.46
CA ALA A 688 25.98 -4.83 -32.35
C ALA A 688 25.00 -4.47 -33.47
N GLN A 689 24.38 -5.47 -34.12
CA GLN A 689 23.36 -5.23 -35.15
C GLN A 689 22.11 -4.55 -34.58
N ASP A 690 21.69 -4.90 -33.34
CA ASP A 690 20.56 -4.27 -32.68
C ASP A 690 20.82 -2.77 -32.42
N VAL A 691 22.05 -2.39 -32.09
CA VAL A 691 22.45 -0.96 -31.99
C VAL A 691 22.29 -0.25 -33.33
N ILE A 692 22.78 -0.86 -34.44
CA ILE A 692 22.62 -0.29 -35.79
C ILE A 692 21.14 -0.15 -36.14
N ASN A 693 20.35 -1.21 -35.95
CA ASN A 693 18.91 -1.21 -36.20
C ASN A 693 18.18 -0.12 -35.41
N THR A 694 18.60 0.08 -34.15
CA THR A 694 18.05 1.15 -33.27
C THR A 694 18.37 2.52 -33.83
N ILE A 695 19.61 2.77 -34.25
CA ILE A 695 20.00 4.04 -34.87
C ILE A 695 19.21 4.27 -36.16
N GLU A 696 19.17 3.30 -37.07
CA GLU A 696 18.46 3.39 -38.37
C GLU A 696 16.95 3.64 -38.19
N LYS A 697 16.35 3.04 -37.16
CA LYS A 697 14.95 3.23 -36.86
C LYS A 697 14.63 4.65 -36.38
N PHE A 698 15.56 5.31 -35.66
CA PHE A 698 15.31 6.55 -34.95
C PHE A 698 16.26 7.69 -35.32
N GLU A 699 17.18 7.52 -36.28
CA GLU A 699 18.18 8.55 -36.68
C GLU A 699 17.57 9.86 -37.20
N ASP A 700 16.32 9.86 -37.63
CA ASP A 700 15.60 11.05 -38.08
C ASP A 700 15.05 11.90 -36.93
N PHE A 701 14.99 11.33 -35.68
CA PHE A 701 14.50 12.10 -34.56
C PHE A 701 15.53 13.12 -34.10
N ILE A 702 15.04 14.30 -33.71
CA ILE A 702 15.88 15.36 -33.17
C ILE A 702 16.10 15.08 -31.69
N THR A 703 17.34 14.76 -31.32
CA THR A 703 17.74 14.44 -29.92
C THR A 703 18.60 15.54 -29.29
N SER A 704 19.04 16.52 -30.06
CA SER A 704 19.90 17.63 -29.61
C SER A 704 19.05 18.88 -29.31
N TRP A 705 18.84 19.20 -28.01
CA TRP A 705 17.99 20.28 -27.58
C TRP A 705 18.58 21.07 -26.41
N GLN A 706 18.22 22.35 -26.33
CA GLN A 706 18.29 23.12 -25.09
C GLN A 706 16.88 23.25 -24.51
N VAL A 707 16.78 23.22 -23.19
CA VAL A 707 15.51 23.24 -22.46
C VAL A 707 15.51 24.34 -21.41
N THR A 708 14.33 24.89 -21.13
CA THR A 708 14.09 25.85 -20.06
C THR A 708 12.72 25.63 -19.42
N GLY A 709 12.64 25.84 -18.12
CA GLY A 709 11.42 25.63 -17.31
C GLY A 709 11.73 25.22 -15.88
N PRO A 710 10.74 24.70 -15.12
CA PRO A 710 9.34 24.69 -15.50
C PRO A 710 8.71 26.08 -15.33
N TYR A 711 7.70 26.39 -16.14
CA TYR A 711 6.88 27.59 -16.01
C TYR A 711 5.50 27.22 -15.51
N MET A 712 4.96 28.00 -14.58
CA MET A 712 3.63 27.83 -13.97
C MET A 712 3.04 29.19 -13.64
N GLN A 713 1.73 29.21 -13.42
CA GLN A 713 1.01 30.36 -12.87
C GLN A 713 -0.01 29.83 -11.85
N GLU A 714 -0.06 30.45 -10.68
CA GLU A 714 -0.95 30.04 -9.59
C GLU A 714 -2.42 30.04 -10.06
N GLY A 715 -3.15 28.96 -9.71
CA GLY A 715 -4.55 28.76 -10.08
C GLY A 715 -4.81 28.38 -11.54
N LYS A 716 -3.77 28.13 -12.35
CA LYS A 716 -3.87 27.73 -13.75
C LYS A 716 -3.50 26.27 -13.94
N ASN A 717 -4.32 25.51 -14.68
CA ASN A 717 -4.03 24.16 -15.10
C ASN A 717 -3.21 24.13 -16.41
N TYR A 718 -2.77 22.95 -16.83
CA TYR A 718 -1.96 22.75 -18.05
C TYR A 718 -2.61 23.31 -19.32
N GLY A 719 -3.93 23.18 -19.43
CA GLY A 719 -4.70 23.68 -20.57
C GLY A 719 -4.76 25.20 -20.62
N ASP A 720 -4.90 25.87 -19.45
CA ASP A 720 -4.84 27.34 -19.34
C ASP A 720 -3.43 27.85 -19.67
N LEU A 721 -2.38 27.14 -19.18
CA LEU A 721 -0.98 27.51 -19.38
C LEU A 721 -0.55 27.42 -20.87
N PHE A 722 -1.26 26.63 -21.67
CA PHE A 722 -0.97 26.45 -23.09
C PHE A 722 -0.99 27.77 -23.86
N ASP A 723 -1.96 28.67 -23.58
CA ASP A 723 -2.12 29.95 -24.28
C ASP A 723 -1.45 31.15 -23.57
N ILE A 724 -1.00 30.95 -22.33
CA ILE A 724 -0.24 32.02 -21.62
C ILE A 724 1.14 32.17 -22.25
N VAL A 725 1.50 33.38 -22.60
CA VAL A 725 2.80 33.72 -23.18
C VAL A 725 3.84 33.84 -22.06
N PHE A 726 4.92 33.05 -22.16
CA PHE A 726 6.05 33.08 -21.23
C PHE A 726 7.31 33.62 -21.91
N PRO A 727 8.36 34.00 -21.17
CA PRO A 727 9.55 34.67 -21.70
C PRO A 727 10.19 34.01 -22.94
N PRO A 728 10.24 32.64 -23.09
CA PRO A 728 10.79 32.05 -24.32
C PRO A 728 10.07 32.38 -25.62
N GLU A 729 8.80 32.82 -25.55
CA GLU A 729 7.98 33.20 -26.72
C GLU A 729 8.16 34.65 -27.14
N THR A 730 8.85 35.48 -26.35
CA THR A 730 8.96 36.94 -26.55
C THR A 730 10.39 37.35 -26.87
N SER A 731 10.53 38.58 -27.32
CA SER A 731 11.85 39.23 -27.49
C SER A 731 12.61 39.41 -26.15
N ALA A 732 11.89 39.39 -25.01
CA ALA A 732 12.48 39.38 -23.66
C ALA A 732 13.21 38.04 -23.36
N GLY A 733 13.07 37.00 -24.20
CA GLY A 733 13.75 35.72 -24.08
C GLY A 733 15.29 35.76 -24.19
N LYS A 734 15.90 36.95 -24.33
CA LYS A 734 17.36 37.10 -24.29
C LYS A 734 17.97 36.75 -22.92
N ASP A 735 17.19 36.90 -21.83
CA ASP A 735 17.63 36.61 -20.46
C ASP A 735 17.22 35.22 -19.95
N VAL A 736 16.60 34.39 -20.82
CA VAL A 736 16.20 33.01 -20.44
C VAL A 736 17.42 32.13 -20.32
N LYS A 737 17.58 31.48 -19.15
CA LYS A 737 18.63 30.49 -18.94
C LYS A 737 18.24 29.17 -19.62
N TRP A 738 18.99 28.83 -20.67
CA TRP A 738 18.84 27.56 -21.37
C TRP A 738 19.88 26.55 -20.88
N THR A 739 19.49 25.32 -20.66
CA THR A 739 20.37 24.21 -20.31
C THR A 739 20.29 23.12 -21.37
N LEU A 740 21.35 22.32 -21.52
CA LEU A 740 21.32 21.17 -22.43
C LEU A 740 20.30 20.16 -21.94
N MET A 741 19.40 19.71 -22.82
CA MET A 741 18.49 18.62 -22.53
C MET A 741 19.26 17.29 -22.50
N PRO A 742 19.18 16.49 -21.42
CA PRO A 742 19.76 15.16 -21.42
C PRO A 742 19.16 14.31 -22.55
N ALA A 743 19.98 13.48 -23.19
CA ALA A 743 19.51 12.51 -24.18
C ALA A 743 18.53 11.52 -23.55
N GLY A 744 17.66 10.92 -24.35
CA GLY A 744 16.72 9.90 -23.89
C GLY A 744 17.43 8.77 -23.16
N THR A 745 17.01 8.51 -21.93
CA THR A 745 17.65 7.53 -21.04
C THR A 745 17.09 6.12 -21.18
N ASP A 746 16.00 5.96 -21.91
CA ASP A 746 15.40 4.67 -22.22
C ASP A 746 16.10 4.08 -23.48
N PRO A 747 16.88 3.01 -23.35
CA PRO A 747 17.55 2.39 -24.52
C PRO A 747 16.58 1.86 -25.58
N SER A 748 15.34 1.57 -25.21
CA SER A 748 14.30 1.13 -26.15
C SER A 748 13.66 2.29 -26.93
N ARG A 749 13.72 3.51 -26.38
CA ARG A 749 13.17 4.75 -26.95
C ARG A 749 14.15 5.92 -26.81
N PRO A 750 15.39 5.82 -27.34
CA PRO A 750 16.44 6.81 -27.10
C PRO A 750 16.12 8.19 -27.70
N PHE A 751 15.10 8.29 -28.53
CA PHE A 751 14.61 9.51 -29.17
C PHE A 751 13.55 10.26 -28.32
N VAL A 752 13.08 9.67 -27.22
CA VAL A 752 12.11 10.29 -26.33
C VAL A 752 12.82 11.11 -25.27
N LEU A 753 12.43 12.36 -25.13
CA LEU A 753 12.95 13.29 -24.14
C LEU A 753 12.00 13.30 -22.93
N ASP A 754 12.51 12.98 -21.76
CA ASP A 754 11.75 12.87 -20.51
C ASP A 754 11.91 14.16 -19.67
N LEU A 755 10.89 15.02 -19.76
CA LEU A 755 10.82 16.28 -19.03
C LEU A 755 10.40 16.08 -17.56
N LEU A 756 9.67 15.00 -17.26
CA LEU A 756 9.27 14.67 -15.88
C LEU A 756 10.50 14.36 -15.03
N LYS A 757 11.45 13.60 -15.57
CA LYS A 757 12.71 13.28 -14.90
C LYS A 757 13.55 14.52 -14.63
N LEU A 758 13.49 15.53 -15.53
CA LEU A 758 14.28 16.74 -15.40
C LEU A 758 13.65 17.75 -14.41
N TYR A 759 12.34 17.95 -14.47
CA TYR A 759 11.64 19.01 -13.74
C TYR A 759 10.67 18.54 -12.66
N GLY A 760 10.22 17.29 -12.72
CA GLY A 760 9.21 16.75 -11.82
C GLY A 760 7.86 17.49 -11.86
N GLY A 761 6.88 17.00 -11.09
CA GLY A 761 5.62 17.68 -10.80
C GLY A 761 4.63 17.74 -11.96
N GLU A 762 3.46 18.33 -11.71
CA GLU A 762 2.28 18.40 -12.59
C GLU A 762 1.86 19.84 -12.86
N GLN A 763 0.92 20.06 -13.79
CA GLN A 763 0.29 21.35 -14.08
C GLN A 763 1.31 22.45 -14.42
N ARG A 764 2.19 22.17 -15.39
CA ARG A 764 3.31 23.05 -15.77
C ARG A 764 3.67 22.96 -17.24
N ILE A 765 4.61 23.78 -17.68
CA ILE A 765 5.12 23.77 -19.04
C ILE A 765 6.64 23.88 -19.08
N ALA A 766 7.24 23.37 -20.16
CA ALA A 766 8.63 23.58 -20.49
C ALA A 766 8.77 23.98 -21.97
N TYR A 767 9.89 24.61 -22.27
CA TYR A 767 10.27 24.94 -23.64
C TYR A 767 11.56 24.25 -24.03
N LEU A 768 11.58 23.76 -25.29
CA LEU A 768 12.76 23.21 -25.93
C LEU A 768 13.09 24.04 -27.18
N ARG A 769 14.38 24.21 -27.47
CA ARG A 769 14.82 24.82 -28.69
C ARG A 769 16.00 24.10 -29.32
N THR A 770 16.07 24.15 -30.66
CA THR A 770 17.22 23.69 -31.43
C THR A 770 17.29 24.46 -32.73
N TRP A 771 18.41 24.38 -33.44
CA TRP A 771 18.59 25.00 -34.77
C TRP A 771 18.81 23.91 -35.81
N ILE A 772 18.17 24.11 -36.95
CA ILE A 772 18.23 23.24 -38.13
C ILE A 772 18.91 24.03 -39.25
N ASN A 773 20.13 23.66 -39.65
CA ASN A 773 20.76 24.15 -40.85
C ASN A 773 20.26 23.35 -42.02
N SER A 774 19.80 24.00 -43.08
CA SER A 774 19.37 23.36 -44.32
C SER A 774 20.24 23.86 -45.47
N ASP A 775 20.79 22.96 -46.26
CA ASP A 775 21.68 23.29 -47.39
C ASP A 775 20.96 24.07 -48.48
N SER A 776 19.64 23.91 -48.57
CA SER A 776 18.78 24.62 -49.51
C SER A 776 17.42 24.95 -48.92
N ARG A 777 16.63 25.82 -49.61
CA ARG A 777 15.22 25.99 -49.23
C ARG A 777 14.47 24.69 -49.61
N GLN A 778 13.85 24.01 -48.63
CA GLN A 778 13.14 22.74 -48.86
C GLN A 778 11.90 22.59 -48.00
N GLN A 779 10.94 21.83 -48.50
CA GLN A 779 9.73 21.44 -47.73
C GLN A 779 10.03 20.23 -46.86
N ALA A 780 9.47 20.24 -45.66
CA ALA A 780 9.57 19.15 -44.72
C ALA A 780 8.25 18.95 -43.96
N THR A 781 8.06 17.80 -43.41
CA THR A 781 6.99 17.51 -42.45
C THR A 781 7.61 17.25 -41.09
N LEU A 782 7.17 18.01 -40.08
CA LEU A 782 7.42 17.72 -38.70
C LEU A 782 6.44 16.62 -38.27
N GLU A 783 6.95 15.49 -37.80
CA GLU A 783 6.18 14.46 -37.12
C GLU A 783 6.47 14.57 -35.63
N ILE A 784 5.43 14.95 -34.85
CA ILE A 784 5.52 15.36 -33.46
C ILE A 784 4.81 14.33 -32.57
N GLY A 785 5.40 13.94 -31.48
CA GLY A 785 4.79 13.21 -30.40
C GLY A 785 4.96 13.98 -29.09
N SER A 786 3.88 14.16 -28.35
CA SER A 786 3.92 14.77 -27.03
C SER A 786 3.00 14.03 -26.08
N ASP A 787 3.43 13.95 -24.84
CA ASP A 787 2.57 13.67 -23.72
C ASP A 787 2.04 15.01 -23.25
N ASP A 788 0.71 15.18 -23.38
CA ASP A 788 -0.11 16.37 -23.37
C ASP A 788 0.15 17.38 -24.50
N GLY A 789 -0.19 18.65 -24.28
CA GLY A 789 -0.27 19.66 -25.34
C GLY A 789 1.08 20.12 -25.85
N VAL A 790 1.12 20.40 -27.14
CA VAL A 790 2.33 20.87 -27.86
C VAL A 790 2.06 22.09 -28.73
N LYS A 791 2.94 23.11 -28.67
CA LYS A 791 2.94 24.27 -29.57
C LYS A 791 4.33 24.46 -30.14
N VAL A 792 4.42 24.60 -31.46
CA VAL A 792 5.69 24.61 -32.19
C VAL A 792 5.81 25.87 -33.05
N TRP A 793 6.97 26.54 -32.96
CA TRP A 793 7.34 27.68 -33.79
C TRP A 793 8.56 27.36 -34.66
N LEU A 794 8.50 27.76 -35.91
CA LEU A 794 9.65 27.77 -36.81
C LEU A 794 9.96 29.19 -37.18
N ASN A 795 11.17 29.67 -36.87
CA ASN A 795 11.59 31.06 -37.15
C ASN A 795 10.59 32.08 -36.60
N ASN A 796 10.12 31.91 -35.35
CA ASN A 796 9.14 32.70 -34.62
C ASN A 796 7.69 32.69 -35.17
N SER A 797 7.39 31.84 -36.13
CA SER A 797 6.02 31.66 -36.64
C SER A 797 5.45 30.34 -36.11
N ILE A 798 4.23 30.34 -35.55
CA ILE A 798 3.55 29.10 -35.11
C ILE A 798 3.28 28.22 -36.32
N VAL A 799 3.78 27.02 -36.32
CA VAL A 799 3.58 26.02 -37.36
C VAL A 799 2.69 24.86 -36.90
N HIS A 800 2.53 24.69 -35.59
CA HIS A 800 1.62 23.70 -34.99
C HIS A 800 1.19 24.12 -33.60
N ALA A 801 -0.06 23.81 -33.24
CA ALA A 801 -0.60 24.00 -31.88
C ALA A 801 -1.70 22.98 -31.64
N ASN A 802 -1.58 22.18 -30.57
CA ASN A 802 -2.55 21.19 -30.16
C ASN A 802 -2.58 21.11 -28.63
N ASN A 803 -3.68 21.63 -28.02
CA ASN A 803 -3.90 21.62 -26.59
C ASN A 803 -4.76 20.41 -26.20
N VAL A 804 -4.13 19.29 -25.89
CA VAL A 804 -4.77 18.01 -25.67
C VAL A 804 -4.08 17.24 -24.54
N ALA A 805 -4.86 16.50 -23.72
CA ALA A 805 -4.32 15.53 -22.78
C ALA A 805 -4.24 14.16 -23.45
N ARG A 806 -3.05 13.59 -23.52
CA ARG A 806 -2.82 12.30 -24.19
C ARG A 806 -1.46 11.69 -23.83
N PRO A 807 -1.31 10.36 -23.88
CA PRO A 807 0.01 9.74 -23.78
C PRO A 807 0.85 9.98 -25.06
N LEU A 808 2.17 9.92 -24.91
CA LEU A 808 3.10 10.06 -26.03
C LEU A 808 2.84 9.01 -27.12
N THR A 809 2.56 9.48 -28.32
CA THR A 809 2.56 8.66 -29.53
C THR A 809 3.41 9.35 -30.60
N PRO A 810 4.55 8.77 -31.03
CA PRO A 810 5.40 9.37 -32.05
C PRO A 810 4.64 9.63 -33.35
N GLY A 811 4.71 10.88 -33.85
CA GLY A 811 4.06 11.28 -35.10
C GLY A 811 2.53 11.41 -35.01
N SER A 812 1.96 11.50 -33.80
CA SER A 812 0.52 11.76 -33.60
C SER A 812 0.06 13.09 -34.21
N ASP A 813 0.95 14.08 -34.24
CA ASP A 813 0.72 15.35 -34.94
C ASP A 813 1.68 15.50 -36.12
N LYS A 814 1.22 16.15 -37.19
CA LYS A 814 2.01 16.45 -38.40
C LYS A 814 1.84 17.90 -38.81
N ALA A 815 2.95 18.56 -39.09
CA ALA A 815 2.95 19.95 -39.57
C ALA A 815 3.86 20.06 -40.79
N ASN A 816 3.32 20.55 -41.90
CA ASN A 816 4.12 20.86 -43.09
C ASN A 816 4.81 22.22 -42.92
N ILE A 817 6.11 22.23 -43.09
CA ILE A 817 6.96 23.40 -42.95
C ILE A 817 7.85 23.62 -44.16
N THR A 818 8.39 24.84 -44.29
CA THR A 818 9.43 25.19 -45.27
C THR A 818 10.67 25.65 -44.52
N LEU A 819 11.77 24.90 -44.62
CA LEU A 819 13.06 25.29 -44.12
C LEU A 819 13.67 26.33 -45.09
N LYS A 820 14.19 27.43 -44.54
CA LYS A 820 15.01 28.40 -45.33
C LYS A 820 16.42 27.79 -45.51
N GLN A 821 17.13 28.18 -46.55
CA GLN A 821 18.55 27.89 -46.65
C GLN A 821 19.29 28.53 -45.45
N GLY A 822 20.22 27.81 -44.86
CA GLY A 822 20.90 28.19 -43.63
C GLY A 822 20.14 27.80 -42.37
N TRP A 823 20.38 28.51 -41.27
CA TRP A 823 19.87 28.19 -39.97
C TRP A 823 18.40 28.55 -39.75
N ASN A 824 17.62 27.64 -39.19
CA ASN A 824 16.22 27.78 -38.81
C ASN A 824 16.08 27.47 -37.33
N LEU A 825 15.48 28.35 -36.55
CA LEU A 825 15.16 28.12 -35.13
C LEU A 825 13.86 27.33 -35.02
N LEU A 826 13.92 26.21 -34.34
CA LEU A 826 12.75 25.43 -33.91
C LEU A 826 12.59 25.61 -32.40
N LEU A 827 11.45 26.17 -31.98
CA LEU A 827 11.05 26.33 -30.57
C LEU A 827 9.79 25.49 -30.32
N VAL A 828 9.75 24.81 -29.21
CA VAL A 828 8.63 23.93 -28.82
C VAL A 828 8.24 24.21 -27.39
N LYS A 829 6.93 24.28 -27.12
CA LYS A 829 6.32 24.35 -25.80
C LYS A 829 5.58 23.06 -25.54
N ILE A 830 5.82 22.42 -24.40
CA ILE A 830 5.15 21.18 -23.99
C ILE A 830 4.47 21.44 -22.67
N THR A 831 3.16 21.13 -22.58
CA THR A 831 2.39 21.20 -21.34
C THR A 831 2.43 19.87 -20.61
N GLN A 832 2.18 19.90 -19.31
CA GLN A 832 2.14 18.75 -18.40
C GLN A 832 0.85 18.78 -17.58
N ASN A 833 0.00 17.78 -17.76
CA ASN A 833 -1.19 17.57 -16.96
C ASN A 833 -0.86 16.74 -15.69
N ASN A 834 -0.65 15.43 -15.86
CA ASN A 834 -0.27 14.51 -14.79
C ASN A 834 0.53 13.33 -15.37
N LEU A 835 1.37 12.67 -14.53
CA LEU A 835 2.24 11.54 -14.84
C LEU A 835 3.14 11.76 -16.04
N PRO A 836 3.35 10.89 -17.06
CA PRO A 836 4.49 11.08 -17.95
C PRO A 836 4.52 12.48 -18.56
N TRP A 837 5.69 13.01 -18.79
CA TRP A 837 5.92 14.28 -19.48
C TRP A 837 7.01 14.08 -20.50
N GLU A 838 6.62 13.53 -21.64
CA GLU A 838 7.52 13.05 -22.67
C GLU A 838 7.30 13.79 -23.99
N PHE A 839 8.36 13.90 -24.78
CA PHE A 839 8.35 14.56 -26.09
C PHE A 839 9.27 13.91 -27.08
N CYS A 840 8.87 13.83 -28.35
CA CYS A 840 9.74 13.49 -29.47
C CYS A 840 9.31 14.21 -30.75
N ILE A 841 10.27 14.50 -31.63
CA ILE A 841 9.99 15.11 -32.93
C ILE A 841 11.02 14.68 -33.96
N ARG A 842 10.58 14.49 -35.20
CA ARG A 842 11.46 14.24 -36.34
C ARG A 842 11.05 15.03 -37.56
N LEU A 843 12.02 15.14 -38.52
CA LEU A 843 11.84 15.81 -39.82
C LEU A 843 11.84 14.77 -40.93
N ARG A 844 10.84 14.83 -41.80
CA ARG A 844 10.75 13.98 -42.99
C ARG A 844 10.40 14.77 -44.21
N LYS A 845 10.70 14.23 -45.43
CA LYS A 845 10.16 14.78 -46.68
C LYS A 845 8.62 14.65 -46.68
N PRO A 846 7.87 15.50 -47.44
CA PRO A 846 6.41 15.37 -47.57
C PRO A 846 6.00 14.03 -48.14
N GLY A 847 6.56 13.05 -48.25
CA GLY A 847 6.25 11.66 -48.62
C GLY A 847 6.64 10.63 -47.55
N GLY A 848 7.12 11.10 -46.37
CA GLY A 848 7.42 10.25 -45.23
C GLY A 848 8.82 9.62 -45.27
N THR A 849 9.67 9.92 -46.26
CA THR A 849 11.06 9.47 -46.33
C THR A 849 12.00 10.43 -45.59
N ARG A 850 13.21 9.98 -45.31
CA ARG A 850 14.25 10.77 -44.61
C ARG A 850 14.52 12.08 -45.34
N LEU A 851 14.63 13.17 -44.57
CA LEU A 851 15.05 14.48 -45.07
C LEU A 851 16.58 14.55 -45.11
N GLU A 852 17.13 14.92 -46.23
CA GLU A 852 18.57 15.04 -46.45
C GLU A 852 19.01 16.51 -46.48
N GLY A 853 20.35 16.79 -46.40
CA GLY A 853 20.89 18.13 -46.48
C GLY A 853 20.51 19.01 -45.27
N ILE A 854 20.33 18.38 -44.08
CA ILE A 854 20.10 19.07 -42.82
C ILE A 854 21.18 18.72 -41.79
N ARG A 855 21.50 19.68 -40.94
CA ARG A 855 22.30 19.50 -39.71
C ARG A 855 21.61 20.14 -38.54
N ILE A 856 21.58 19.46 -37.43
CA ILE A 856 20.94 19.93 -36.20
C ILE A 856 22.02 20.27 -35.16
N ASP A 857 21.87 21.42 -34.53
CA ASP A 857 22.81 21.90 -33.51
C ASP A 857 22.10 22.79 -32.51
N CYS A 858 21.90 22.30 -31.27
CA CYS A 858 21.25 23.06 -30.23
C CYS A 858 22.17 24.15 -29.63
N ALA A 859 23.48 24.08 -29.86
CA ALA A 859 24.45 25.04 -29.34
C ALA A 859 24.71 26.20 -30.29
N HIS A 860 24.11 26.18 -31.50
CA HIS A 860 24.27 27.26 -32.48
C HIS A 860 23.92 28.62 -31.91
N LYS A 861 24.81 29.60 -31.99
CA LYS A 861 24.59 31.01 -31.65
C LYS A 861 24.28 31.76 -32.91
N PRO A 862 23.08 32.33 -33.04
CA PRO A 862 22.81 33.23 -34.15
C PRO A 862 23.78 34.42 -34.12
N PRO A 863 24.22 34.91 -35.28
CA PRO A 863 25.17 36.02 -35.39
C PRO A 863 24.67 37.33 -34.75
#